data_ad89ad34afdf7afb8ebe5c0fbd5f183e
#
_entry.id   ad89ad34afdf7afb8ebe5c0fbd5f183e
#
_cell.length_a   1.000
_cell.length_b   1.000
_cell.length_c   1.000
_cell.angle_alpha   90.00
_cell.angle_beta   90.00
_cell.angle_gamma   90.00
#
_symmetry.space_group_name_H-M   'P 1'
#
loop_
_entity.id
_entity.type
_entity.pdbx_description
1 polymer ?
#
loop_
_entity_poly.entity_id
_entity_poly.type
_entity_poly.pdbx_seq_one_letter_code
_entity_poly.pdbx_strand_id
1 'polypeptide(L)'
;MKYNDINGLSIDVDFEKGQIEHLYLKGIDRIAEKRPLFRIGLRKNDGTPCEVSAYDAKKHSFEDPCFVFEGFGENPMTANLIVKVSLVCIGGCLRWRISADPKSKDVFIEYADFPLAALPKLSENNENGDGGSVLFPYNEGVLVSDYRMRETTAFTHWPLVYPSYGSLAMFPNMISSQMMAYLFDDAGIYFGAHDSGRALKGIDYFDTGNAIEMRFRLFSGCSEGEVFSTDYDIVWAACESDWQSAAAIYRDFFEANLPPRAKKTTENENLPDWYADEPLVVSYPVRGTHDMDRMDPNAFFPYINALPTLDDIAEKTGSKLLVLLMHWEGTAPWAPPYVWPPYGGEKPFSEFVDGLRKRGMLIGVYCSGFGYTLKSNVVDNYSCEDEFKELNLIDSMCAGPDQKVLLSNICPGQRSGYDICPSTEKGKAILDKAYTPLFKSGIDYAQILDQNHGGGQYLCYSKTHDHPSAPGLWMTENMQKLLTSWNEKAGRMILGCESAASEPFIGNLLLSDNRYELNYFIGMPVPLYSFIYHEYVRNFMGNQVCCPLESDEDTFCYRLGYSFAAGDLMTIVLTPEGGIMSDWGTRDFTKLPDKAHVLSFIKHLTAFYRESGKKFLNGGRMIRFTGIRHGNTTLRSRYITKENAFPELISTAWEAKDGEKAVIAVNPGKNDAQIEVNDVKYTVPAIGVRLIKI
;
A
#
# COMPACT_ATOMS: atom_id res chain seq x y z
N MET A 1 -4.71 20.30 31.02
CA MET A 1 -3.47 21.07 30.68
C MET A 1 -3.58 21.54 29.23
N LYS A 2 -3.35 22.79 28.98
CA LYS A 2 -3.58 23.39 27.64
C LYS A 2 -2.27 23.62 26.89
N TYR A 3 -2.19 23.14 25.67
CA TYR A 3 -1.08 23.35 24.73
C TYR A 3 -1.62 24.11 23.52
N ASN A 4 -0.94 25.17 23.11
CA ASN A 4 -1.32 25.97 21.95
C ASN A 4 -0.20 25.92 20.94
N ASP A 5 -0.56 25.61 19.73
CA ASP A 5 0.33 25.72 18.59
C ASP A 5 0.20 27.11 17.95
N ILE A 6 1.20 27.52 17.18
CA ILE A 6 1.22 28.79 16.46
C ILE A 6 0.43 28.74 15.13
N ASN A 7 0.02 27.56 14.68
CA ASN A 7 -0.65 27.32 13.40
C ASN A 7 -2.18 27.13 13.55
N GLY A 8 -2.73 27.41 14.71
CA GLY A 8 -4.17 27.35 14.97
C GLY A 8 -4.71 26.02 15.48
N LEU A 9 -3.84 25.05 15.78
CA LEU A 9 -4.19 23.84 16.51
C LEU A 9 -3.87 24.02 18.00
N SER A 10 -4.84 23.78 18.87
CA SER A 10 -4.60 23.75 20.30
C SER A 10 -5.37 22.61 20.97
N ILE A 11 -4.83 22.07 22.03
CA ILE A 11 -5.38 20.91 22.74
C ILE A 11 -5.46 21.16 24.24
N ASP A 12 -6.52 20.70 24.85
CA ASP A 12 -6.67 20.63 26.29
C ASP A 12 -6.80 19.17 26.72
N VAL A 13 -5.86 18.70 27.53
CA VAL A 13 -5.79 17.32 28.01
C VAL A 13 -6.02 17.27 29.50
N ASP A 14 -6.98 16.48 29.92
CA ASP A 14 -7.21 16.10 31.31
C ASP A 14 -6.48 14.78 31.62
N PHE A 15 -5.27 14.88 32.12
CA PHE A 15 -4.47 13.71 32.46
C PHE A 15 -5.00 12.97 33.72
N GLU A 16 -5.76 13.61 34.60
CA GLU A 16 -6.38 12.92 35.72
C GLU A 16 -7.52 12.01 35.27
N LYS A 17 -8.26 12.44 34.24
CA LYS A 17 -9.27 11.60 33.58
C LYS A 17 -8.69 10.72 32.48
N GLY A 18 -7.47 10.97 32.06
CA GLY A 18 -6.81 10.23 30.97
C GLY A 18 -7.49 10.41 29.60
N GLN A 19 -7.88 11.65 29.26
CA GLN A 19 -8.59 11.95 28.01
C GLN A 19 -8.24 13.33 27.44
N ILE A 20 -8.51 13.51 26.14
CA ILE A 20 -8.51 14.82 25.48
C ILE A 20 -9.86 15.47 25.76
N GLU A 21 -9.84 16.65 26.43
CA GLU A 21 -11.08 17.41 26.69
C GLU A 21 -11.48 18.23 25.46
N HIS A 22 -10.54 18.89 24.79
CA HIS A 22 -10.80 19.72 23.64
C HIS A 22 -9.64 19.66 22.65
N LEU A 23 -9.97 19.70 21.37
CA LEU A 23 -9.01 19.85 20.26
C LEU A 23 -9.52 20.98 19.36
N TYR A 24 -8.96 22.17 19.52
CA TYR A 24 -9.38 23.33 18.75
C TYR A 24 -8.57 23.46 17.45
N LEU A 25 -9.27 23.53 16.34
CA LEU A 25 -8.71 23.90 15.04
C LEU A 25 -9.35 25.23 14.61
N LYS A 26 -8.54 26.26 14.39
CA LYS A 26 -9.01 27.62 14.11
C LYS A 26 -10.06 28.12 15.11
N GLY A 27 -9.92 27.75 16.37
CA GLY A 27 -10.83 28.15 17.46
C GLY A 27 -12.12 27.32 17.58
N ILE A 28 -12.36 26.35 16.70
CA ILE A 28 -13.51 25.45 16.75
C ILE A 28 -13.07 24.14 17.41
N ASP A 29 -13.80 23.72 18.45
CA ASP A 29 -13.59 22.42 19.09
C ASP A 29 -14.02 21.29 18.15
N ARG A 30 -13.11 20.37 17.83
CA ARG A 30 -13.33 19.27 16.90
C ARG A 30 -13.51 17.91 17.60
N ILE A 31 -13.46 17.84 18.93
CA ILE A 31 -13.74 16.60 19.65
C ILE A 31 -15.26 16.34 19.68
N ALA A 32 -15.68 15.30 18.98
CA ALA A 32 -17.09 14.88 18.96
C ALA A 32 -17.43 13.90 20.10
N GLU A 33 -16.47 13.10 20.53
CA GLU A 33 -16.64 12.11 21.61
C GLU A 33 -15.36 12.00 22.45
N LYS A 34 -15.51 11.86 23.78
CA LYS A 34 -14.36 11.62 24.65
C LYS A 34 -13.90 10.18 24.54
N ARG A 35 -12.59 10.00 24.43
CA ARG A 35 -11.92 8.70 24.34
C ARG A 35 -10.78 8.62 25.35
N PRO A 36 -10.43 7.42 25.84
CA PRO A 36 -9.22 7.27 26.64
C PRO A 36 -8.01 7.73 25.83
N LEU A 37 -7.05 8.36 26.47
CA LEU A 37 -5.86 8.88 25.81
C LEU A 37 -5.05 7.78 25.12
N PHE A 38 -5.08 6.57 25.69
CA PHE A 38 -4.44 5.37 25.14
C PHE A 38 -5.21 4.09 25.53
N ARG A 39 -4.92 3.00 24.79
CA ARG A 39 -5.16 1.60 25.19
C ARG A 39 -3.85 0.84 25.11
N ILE A 40 -3.60 -0.08 26.03
CA ILE A 40 -2.42 -0.97 26.02
C ILE A 40 -2.91 -2.40 25.95
N GLY A 41 -2.49 -3.09 24.88
CA GLY A 41 -2.68 -4.52 24.72
C GLY A 41 -1.50 -5.29 25.30
N LEU A 42 -1.77 -6.27 26.15
CA LEU A 42 -0.80 -7.18 26.73
C LEU A 42 -1.16 -8.62 26.42
N ARG A 43 -0.16 -9.50 26.40
CA ARG A 43 -0.38 -10.96 26.29
C ARG A 43 0.47 -11.72 27.29
N LYS A 44 -0.10 -12.84 27.76
CA LYS A 44 0.65 -13.90 28.41
C LYS A 44 1.34 -14.81 27.39
N ASN A 45 2.23 -15.62 27.92
CA ASN A 45 2.96 -16.63 27.19
C ASN A 45 2.07 -17.70 26.53
N ASP A 46 0.88 -17.92 27.02
CA ASP A 46 -0.11 -18.87 26.45
C ASP A 46 -1.02 -18.21 25.40
N GLY A 47 -0.77 -16.92 25.05
CA GLY A 47 -1.57 -16.17 24.10
C GLY A 47 -2.76 -15.44 24.71
N THR A 48 -3.03 -15.60 26.01
CA THR A 48 -4.15 -14.92 26.68
C THR A 48 -4.01 -13.41 26.61
N PRO A 49 -4.95 -12.68 25.94
CA PRO A 49 -4.89 -11.23 25.82
C PRO A 49 -5.46 -10.52 27.03
N CYS A 50 -5.00 -9.29 27.26
CA CYS A 50 -5.63 -8.34 28.16
C CYS A 50 -5.47 -6.93 27.56
N GLU A 51 -6.50 -6.11 27.61
CA GLU A 51 -6.42 -4.70 27.22
C GLU A 51 -6.86 -3.83 28.38
N VAL A 52 -6.15 -2.73 28.59
CA VAL A 52 -6.51 -1.66 29.53
C VAL A 52 -6.41 -0.32 28.82
N SER A 53 -7.09 0.67 29.37
CA SER A 53 -7.11 2.04 28.87
C SER A 53 -6.66 3.04 29.92
N ALA A 54 -6.45 4.27 29.55
CA ALA A 54 -6.16 5.35 30.47
C ALA A 54 -7.23 5.50 31.57
N TYR A 55 -8.49 5.11 31.30
CA TYR A 55 -9.60 5.17 32.26
C TYR A 55 -9.50 4.15 33.39
N ASP A 56 -8.71 3.09 33.21
CA ASP A 56 -8.55 2.02 34.19
C ASP A 56 -7.46 2.32 35.23
N ALA A 57 -6.67 3.39 35.05
CA ALA A 57 -5.59 3.76 35.95
C ALA A 57 -6.13 4.27 37.30
N LYS A 58 -5.57 3.75 38.38
CA LYS A 58 -5.97 4.11 39.76
C LYS A 58 -5.17 5.26 40.35
N LYS A 59 -3.97 5.51 39.79
CA LYS A 59 -3.07 6.56 40.24
C LYS A 59 -2.55 7.35 39.08
N HIS A 60 -2.45 8.66 39.28
CA HIS A 60 -1.91 9.61 38.33
C HIS A 60 -0.86 10.47 39.00
N SER A 61 0.25 10.70 38.36
CA SER A 61 1.30 11.61 38.81
C SER A 61 1.98 12.29 37.64
N PHE A 62 2.73 13.34 37.93
CA PHE A 62 3.53 14.04 36.94
C PHE A 62 5.01 13.92 37.30
N GLU A 63 5.79 13.36 36.40
CA GLU A 63 7.26 13.28 36.44
C GLU A 63 7.79 13.99 35.19
N ASP A 64 8.15 15.28 35.34
CA ASP A 64 8.55 16.15 34.21
C ASP A 64 9.49 15.44 33.22
N PRO A 65 9.15 15.35 31.93
CA PRO A 65 7.98 15.91 31.22
C PRO A 65 6.82 14.91 31.06
N CYS A 66 6.75 13.83 31.81
CA CYS A 66 5.80 12.74 31.61
C CYS A 66 4.67 12.74 32.62
N PHE A 67 3.47 12.44 32.14
CA PHE A 67 2.32 12.02 32.94
C PHE A 67 2.39 10.50 33.13
N VAL A 68 2.24 10.06 34.38
CA VAL A 68 2.41 8.66 34.77
C VAL A 68 1.06 8.12 35.24
N PHE A 69 0.69 6.98 34.66
CA PHE A 69 -0.53 6.23 34.95
C PHE A 69 -0.12 4.88 35.56
N GLU A 70 -0.68 4.51 36.70
CA GLU A 70 -0.34 3.31 37.45
C GLU A 70 -1.55 2.56 37.97
N GLY A 71 -1.42 1.23 38.07
CA GLY A 71 -2.40 0.37 38.72
C GLY A 71 -3.68 0.18 37.93
N PHE A 72 -3.60 -0.59 36.86
CA PHE A 72 -4.71 -0.85 35.95
C PHE A 72 -5.55 -2.07 36.40
N GLY A 73 -6.41 -1.88 37.35
CA GLY A 73 -7.31 -2.92 37.86
C GLY A 73 -6.64 -3.91 38.83
N GLU A 74 -7.29 -5.08 39.02
CA GLU A 74 -6.82 -6.16 39.90
C GLU A 74 -6.24 -7.37 39.15
N ASN A 75 -6.28 -7.32 37.80
CA ASN A 75 -5.72 -8.37 36.98
C ASN A 75 -4.19 -8.43 37.17
N PRO A 76 -3.62 -9.60 37.53
CA PRO A 76 -2.17 -9.75 37.73
C PRO A 76 -1.32 -9.30 36.53
N MET A 77 -1.87 -9.31 35.31
CA MET A 77 -1.17 -8.84 34.11
C MET A 77 -0.99 -7.33 34.11
N THR A 78 -1.88 -6.57 34.75
CA THR A 78 -1.97 -5.11 34.59
C THR A 78 -1.87 -4.33 35.91
N ALA A 79 -2.01 -5.03 37.06
CA ALA A 79 -2.01 -4.37 38.38
C ALA A 79 -0.77 -3.52 38.68
N ASN A 80 0.39 -3.91 38.14
CA ASN A 80 1.65 -3.19 38.30
C ASN A 80 2.12 -2.47 37.02
N LEU A 81 1.31 -2.47 35.96
CA LEU A 81 1.62 -1.76 34.72
C LEU A 81 1.81 -0.26 35.00
N ILE A 82 2.85 0.29 34.44
CA ILE A 82 3.14 1.73 34.44
C ILE A 82 3.14 2.23 33.01
N VAL A 83 2.33 3.24 32.72
CA VAL A 83 2.30 3.91 31.42
C VAL A 83 2.72 5.36 31.60
N LYS A 84 3.66 5.83 30.79
CA LYS A 84 4.11 7.22 30.77
C LYS A 84 3.77 7.85 29.42
N VAL A 85 3.18 9.04 29.45
CA VAL A 85 2.82 9.82 28.27
C VAL A 85 3.47 11.19 28.36
N SER A 86 4.08 11.66 27.31
CA SER A 86 4.52 13.06 27.19
C SER A 86 3.85 13.74 26.03
N LEU A 87 3.58 15.03 26.19
CA LEU A 87 3.08 15.92 25.14
C LEU A 87 3.88 17.23 25.22
N VAL A 88 4.46 17.61 24.10
CA VAL A 88 5.15 18.89 23.94
C VAL A 88 4.70 19.59 22.66
N CYS A 89 4.76 20.93 22.67
CA CYS A 89 4.47 21.72 21.48
C CYS A 89 5.79 22.31 20.96
N ILE A 90 6.28 21.81 19.84
CA ILE A 90 7.57 22.21 19.23
C ILE A 90 7.41 22.37 17.72
N GLY A 91 7.90 23.48 17.17
CA GLY A 91 7.88 23.72 15.73
C GLY A 91 6.47 23.86 15.15
N GLY A 92 5.50 24.32 15.94
CA GLY A 92 4.11 24.45 15.51
C GLY A 92 3.34 23.14 15.47
N CYS A 93 3.86 22.09 16.07
CA CYS A 93 3.22 20.76 16.11
C CYS A 93 3.09 20.25 17.53
N LEU A 94 2.02 19.51 17.80
CA LEU A 94 1.87 18.71 19.01
C LEU A 94 2.59 17.38 18.83
N ARG A 95 3.52 17.06 19.73
CA ARG A 95 4.37 15.87 19.67
C ARG A 95 4.13 14.99 20.88
N TRP A 96 3.72 13.77 20.63
CA TRP A 96 3.34 12.80 21.63
C TRP A 96 4.33 11.65 21.69
N ARG A 97 4.61 11.16 22.91
CA ARG A 97 5.34 9.90 23.13
C ARG A 97 4.67 9.08 24.22
N ILE A 98 4.83 7.76 24.13
CA ILE A 98 4.31 6.83 25.12
C ILE A 98 5.36 5.77 25.45
N SER A 99 5.36 5.34 26.70
CA SER A 99 6.04 4.12 27.12
C SER A 99 5.15 3.31 28.07
N ALA A 100 5.32 1.99 28.07
CA ALA A 100 4.59 1.05 28.92
C ALA A 100 5.54 0.01 29.49
N ASP A 101 5.54 -0.13 30.82
CA ASP A 101 6.37 -1.09 31.55
C ASP A 101 5.46 -2.10 32.23
N PRO A 102 5.42 -3.36 31.82
CA PRO A 102 4.50 -4.36 32.37
C PRO A 102 4.82 -4.75 33.80
N LYS A 103 6.04 -4.51 34.30
CA LYS A 103 6.53 -4.93 35.62
C LYS A 103 6.33 -6.41 35.92
N SER A 104 6.09 -7.22 34.92
CA SER A 104 5.86 -8.66 35.00
C SER A 104 6.69 -9.36 33.93
N LYS A 105 7.34 -10.46 34.29
CA LYS A 105 8.14 -11.28 33.37
C LYS A 105 7.34 -12.32 32.60
N ASP A 106 6.04 -12.43 32.89
CA ASP A 106 5.16 -13.45 32.29
C ASP A 106 4.26 -12.87 31.18
N VAL A 107 4.40 -11.57 30.92
CA VAL A 107 3.62 -10.86 29.90
C VAL A 107 4.51 -9.96 29.06
N PHE A 108 4.13 -9.75 27.82
CA PHE A 108 4.70 -8.73 26.96
C PHE A 108 3.65 -7.71 26.57
N ILE A 109 4.09 -6.47 26.32
CA ILE A 109 3.27 -5.45 25.67
C ILE A 109 3.14 -5.85 24.21
N GLU A 110 1.94 -6.03 23.71
CA GLU A 110 1.71 -6.33 22.31
C GLU A 110 1.64 -5.03 21.49
N TYR A 111 0.85 -4.07 21.96
CA TYR A 111 0.67 -2.77 21.28
C TYR A 111 0.24 -1.67 22.25
N ALA A 112 0.36 -0.44 21.76
CA ALA A 112 -0.32 0.72 22.30
C ALA A 112 -1.17 1.38 21.20
N ASP A 113 -2.48 1.55 21.42
CA ASP A 113 -3.31 2.44 20.60
C ASP A 113 -3.15 3.85 21.18
N PHE A 114 -2.50 4.78 20.42
CA PHE A 114 -2.11 6.07 20.98
C PHE A 114 -1.67 7.10 19.91
N PRO A 115 -1.93 8.40 20.15
CA PRO A 115 -3.00 8.92 20.97
C PRO A 115 -4.35 8.78 20.26
N LEU A 116 -5.47 8.77 21.01
CA LEU A 116 -6.80 8.58 20.46
C LEU A 116 -7.55 9.91 20.38
N ALA A 117 -8.12 10.21 19.21
CA ALA A 117 -9.02 11.34 19.02
C ALA A 117 -10.28 10.86 18.27
N ALA A 118 -11.45 11.26 18.76
CA ALA A 118 -12.73 11.02 18.11
C ALA A 118 -13.29 12.35 17.57
N LEU A 119 -13.30 12.47 16.25
CA LEU A 119 -13.71 13.63 15.48
C LEU A 119 -15.14 13.45 14.95
N PRO A 120 -15.81 14.49 14.44
CA PRO A 120 -17.15 14.35 13.89
C PRO A 120 -17.26 13.22 12.85
N LYS A 121 -18.49 12.74 12.61
CA LYS A 121 -18.74 11.78 11.54
C LYS A 121 -18.30 12.35 10.19
N LEU A 122 -18.00 11.48 9.25
CA LEU A 122 -17.65 11.89 7.88
C LEU A 122 -18.79 12.69 7.25
N SER A 123 -18.46 13.57 6.33
CA SER A 123 -19.41 14.57 5.78
C SER A 123 -20.71 13.94 5.23
N GLU A 124 -20.63 12.79 4.57
CA GLU A 124 -21.81 12.10 4.03
C GLU A 124 -22.60 11.30 5.09
N ASN A 125 -22.06 11.14 6.29
CA ASN A 125 -22.69 10.46 7.42
C ASN A 125 -23.13 11.43 8.52
N ASN A 126 -22.96 12.73 8.33
CA ASN A 126 -23.15 13.76 9.32
C ASN A 126 -24.27 14.73 8.92
N GLU A 127 -25.40 14.66 9.62
CA GLU A 127 -26.56 15.53 9.39
C GLU A 127 -26.34 16.96 9.90
N ASN A 128 -25.35 17.18 10.78
CA ASN A 128 -25.09 18.48 11.40
C ASN A 128 -24.27 19.42 10.48
N GLY A 129 -23.63 18.90 9.44
CA GLY A 129 -22.85 19.67 8.48
C GLY A 129 -21.45 20.10 8.97
N ASP A 130 -20.99 19.57 10.12
CA ASP A 130 -19.65 19.83 10.67
C ASP A 130 -18.66 18.69 10.42
N GLY A 131 -19.04 17.74 9.56
CA GLY A 131 -18.22 16.59 9.16
C GLY A 131 -17.12 16.94 8.16
N GLY A 132 -16.20 15.99 7.97
CA GLY A 132 -15.10 16.11 7.02
C GLY A 132 -14.82 14.81 6.28
N SER A 133 -13.62 14.71 5.72
CA SER A 133 -13.11 13.50 5.06
C SER A 133 -11.82 13.03 5.68
N VAL A 134 -11.58 11.72 5.65
CA VAL A 134 -10.29 11.15 6.05
C VAL A 134 -9.41 10.99 4.81
N LEU A 135 -8.20 11.55 4.86
CA LEU A 135 -7.12 11.16 3.97
C LEU A 135 -6.46 9.90 4.54
N PHE A 136 -6.52 8.80 3.78
CA PHE A 136 -6.06 7.49 4.21
C PHE A 136 -5.02 6.92 3.23
N PRO A 137 -3.80 6.55 3.68
CA PRO A 137 -2.69 6.15 2.83
C PRO A 137 -2.77 4.69 2.40
N TYR A 138 -3.97 4.23 2.10
CA TYR A 138 -4.22 2.89 1.62
C TYR A 138 -3.82 2.80 0.15
N ASN A 139 -2.89 1.88 -0.15
CA ASN A 139 -2.33 1.69 -1.47
C ASN A 139 -1.73 3.01 -2.02
N GLU A 140 -2.35 3.66 -2.99
CA GLU A 140 -1.88 4.96 -3.50
C GLU A 140 -2.42 6.17 -2.73
N GLY A 141 -3.46 5.98 -1.92
CA GLY A 141 -4.14 7.03 -1.16
C GLY A 141 -5.59 7.23 -1.55
N VAL A 142 -6.42 7.58 -0.58
CA VAL A 142 -7.86 7.76 -0.76
C VAL A 142 -8.42 8.83 0.16
N LEU A 143 -9.39 9.62 -0.34
CA LEU A 143 -10.25 10.49 0.45
C LEU A 143 -11.56 9.78 0.75
N VAL A 144 -11.88 9.62 2.02
CA VAL A 144 -13.07 8.92 2.50
C VAL A 144 -14.03 9.91 3.12
N SER A 145 -15.18 10.12 2.49
CA SER A 145 -16.27 11.00 2.96
C SER A 145 -17.49 10.24 3.45
N ASP A 146 -17.58 8.95 3.15
CA ASP A 146 -18.67 8.06 3.54
C ASP A 146 -18.13 6.76 4.16
N TYR A 147 -18.29 6.59 5.46
CA TYR A 147 -17.84 5.39 6.17
C TYR A 147 -18.56 4.11 5.70
N ARG A 148 -19.82 4.21 5.25
CA ARG A 148 -20.62 3.07 4.74
C ARG A 148 -19.97 2.41 3.52
N MET A 149 -19.21 3.16 2.72
CA MET A 149 -18.42 2.61 1.61
C MET A 149 -17.50 1.49 2.09
N ARG A 150 -16.91 1.67 3.27
CA ARG A 150 -16.00 0.69 3.87
C ARG A 150 -16.72 -0.55 4.39
N GLU A 151 -17.91 -0.40 4.94
CA GLU A 151 -18.72 -1.51 5.46
C GLU A 151 -19.17 -2.49 4.37
N THR A 152 -19.33 -2.02 3.14
CA THR A 152 -19.77 -2.85 2.00
C THR A 152 -18.64 -3.66 1.39
N THR A 153 -17.39 -3.50 1.86
CA THR A 153 -16.22 -4.14 1.29
C THR A 153 -15.70 -5.29 2.16
N ALA A 154 -14.98 -6.21 1.53
CA ALA A 154 -14.25 -7.27 2.24
C ALA A 154 -12.98 -6.76 2.95
N PHE A 155 -12.65 -5.48 2.80
CA PHE A 155 -11.49 -4.87 3.44
C PHE A 155 -11.82 -4.50 4.86
N THR A 156 -11.34 -5.32 5.77
CA THR A 156 -11.71 -5.27 7.17
C THR A 156 -10.75 -4.41 7.98
N HIS A 157 -11.32 -3.81 8.99
CA HIS A 157 -10.60 -3.22 10.10
C HIS A 157 -9.80 -4.25 10.89
N TRP A 158 -8.97 -3.77 11.82
CA TRP A 158 -8.51 -4.61 12.91
C TRP A 158 -9.69 -4.97 13.87
N PRO A 159 -9.49 -5.98 14.71
CA PRO A 159 -8.35 -6.85 14.80
C PRO A 159 -8.27 -7.77 13.58
N LEU A 160 -7.05 -8.07 13.21
CA LEU A 160 -6.76 -8.91 12.08
C LEU A 160 -6.94 -10.37 12.44
N VAL A 161 -7.30 -11.18 11.44
CA VAL A 161 -7.34 -12.63 11.60
C VAL A 161 -5.91 -13.14 11.44
N TYR A 162 -5.34 -13.69 12.51
CA TYR A 162 -4.06 -14.35 12.43
C TYR A 162 -4.15 -15.65 11.62
N PRO A 163 -3.11 -16.01 10.88
CA PRO A 163 -1.80 -15.38 10.92
C PRO A 163 -1.64 -14.13 10.06
N SER A 164 -2.49 -13.77 9.09
CA SER A 164 -1.90 -12.85 8.18
C SER A 164 -2.76 -11.93 7.33
N TYR A 165 -3.79 -12.44 6.69
CA TYR A 165 -4.35 -11.71 5.54
C TYR A 165 -5.08 -10.43 5.92
N GLY A 166 -5.53 -10.36 7.14
CA GLY A 166 -6.16 -9.16 7.66
C GLY A 166 -5.22 -7.97 7.84
N SER A 167 -3.94 -8.09 7.52
CA SER A 167 -2.95 -7.00 7.69
C SER A 167 -3.07 -5.85 6.68
N LEU A 168 -4.19 -5.72 5.97
CA LEU A 168 -4.38 -4.69 4.96
C LEU A 168 -4.31 -3.26 5.51
N ALA A 169 -4.74 -3.03 6.76
CA ALA A 169 -4.60 -1.75 7.44
C ALA A 169 -3.25 -1.58 8.17
N MET A 170 -2.26 -2.41 7.86
CA MET A 170 -0.94 -2.37 8.48
C MET A 170 0.05 -1.60 7.63
N PHE A 171 0.95 -0.92 8.32
CA PHE A 171 2.18 -0.35 7.83
C PHE A 171 3.37 -1.12 8.44
N PRO A 172 4.36 -1.58 7.66
CA PRO A 172 4.40 -1.58 6.19
C PRO A 172 3.61 -2.74 5.59
N ASN A 173 2.65 -2.44 4.76
CA ASN A 173 1.83 -3.36 3.96
C ASN A 173 1.01 -2.53 2.96
N MET A 174 -0.32 -2.71 2.85
CA MET A 174 -1.20 -1.86 2.03
C MET A 174 -1.20 -0.39 2.47
N ILE A 175 -0.90 -0.11 3.72
CA ILE A 175 -0.64 1.24 4.19
C ILE A 175 0.79 1.61 3.80
N SER A 176 0.91 2.57 2.88
CA SER A 176 2.19 2.95 2.29
C SER A 176 2.99 3.96 3.13
N SER A 177 2.31 4.78 3.94
CA SER A 177 2.87 5.90 4.70
C SER A 177 2.36 5.90 6.13
N GLN A 178 3.14 6.47 7.06
CA GLN A 178 2.81 6.49 8.48
C GLN A 178 1.97 7.72 8.87
N MET A 179 0.95 8.06 8.09
CA MET A 179 0.14 9.26 8.33
C MET A 179 -1.33 9.04 7.98
N MET A 180 -2.18 9.91 8.53
CA MET A 180 -3.56 10.15 8.12
C MET A 180 -3.85 11.64 8.26
N ALA A 181 -4.96 12.12 7.71
CA ALA A 181 -5.47 13.44 8.05
C ALA A 181 -7.00 13.43 8.10
N TYR A 182 -7.56 14.30 8.91
CA TYR A 182 -9.00 14.60 8.89
C TYR A 182 -9.18 16.01 8.34
N LEU A 183 -9.85 16.12 7.20
CA LEU A 183 -10.00 17.37 6.45
C LEU A 183 -11.43 17.89 6.57
N PHE A 184 -11.58 19.07 7.16
CA PHE A 184 -12.81 19.86 7.18
C PHE A 184 -12.82 20.82 5.99
N ASP A 185 -13.93 21.51 5.75
CA ASP A 185 -14.04 22.48 4.65
C ASP A 185 -13.11 23.70 4.82
N ASP A 186 -12.79 24.06 6.07
CA ASP A 186 -12.00 25.25 6.41
C ASP A 186 -10.53 24.98 6.74
N ALA A 187 -10.18 23.76 7.17
CA ALA A 187 -8.82 23.35 7.55
C ALA A 187 -8.72 21.86 7.71
N GLY A 188 -7.54 21.33 8.03
CA GLY A 188 -7.32 19.94 8.34
C GLY A 188 -6.47 19.71 9.58
N ILE A 189 -6.53 18.49 10.09
CA ILE A 189 -5.66 17.98 11.15
C ILE A 189 -4.86 16.82 10.58
N TYR A 190 -3.56 17.00 10.53
CA TYR A 190 -2.59 15.97 10.19
C TYR A 190 -2.27 15.11 11.43
N PHE A 191 -2.21 13.81 11.24
CA PHE A 191 -1.79 12.80 12.22
C PHE A 191 -0.70 11.96 11.59
N GLY A 192 0.50 11.92 12.16
CA GLY A 192 1.61 11.14 11.60
C GLY A 192 2.51 10.54 12.67
N ALA A 193 2.99 9.32 12.45
CA ALA A 193 4.09 8.76 13.21
C ALA A 193 5.40 9.14 12.49
N HIS A 194 6.19 10.04 13.09
CA HIS A 194 7.49 10.44 12.56
C HIS A 194 8.58 9.45 13.03
N ASP A 195 8.37 8.19 12.66
CA ASP A 195 9.26 7.07 13.00
C ASP A 195 10.21 6.76 11.85
N SER A 196 11.47 7.14 11.98
CA SER A 196 12.52 6.84 11.00
C SER A 196 12.89 5.35 10.94
N GLY A 197 12.62 4.58 12.02
CA GLY A 197 12.77 3.12 12.05
C GLY A 197 11.69 2.39 11.28
N ARG A 198 10.52 3.02 11.12
CA ARG A 198 9.38 2.44 10.38
C ARG A 198 8.88 1.13 10.97
N ALA A 199 8.77 1.09 12.29
CA ALA A 199 8.22 -0.05 13.00
C ALA A 199 6.80 -0.39 12.52
N LEU A 200 6.41 -1.64 12.67
CA LEU A 200 5.06 -2.10 12.37
C LEU A 200 4.00 -1.29 13.12
N LYS A 201 2.98 -0.84 12.41
CA LYS A 201 1.84 -0.10 12.95
C LYS A 201 0.54 -0.51 12.29
N GLY A 202 -0.55 -0.50 13.04
CA GLY A 202 -1.87 -0.39 12.47
C GLY A 202 -2.22 1.10 12.34
N ILE A 203 -2.72 1.51 11.18
CA ILE A 203 -3.13 2.90 10.92
C ILE A 203 -4.54 2.85 10.36
N ASP A 204 -5.51 3.36 11.12
CA ASP A 204 -6.90 3.20 10.74
C ASP A 204 -7.82 4.23 11.40
N TYR A 205 -9.07 4.29 10.91
CA TYR A 205 -10.15 5.12 11.43
C TYR A 205 -11.40 4.27 11.63
N PHE A 206 -12.16 4.54 12.69
CA PHE A 206 -13.28 3.70 13.12
C PHE A 206 -14.53 4.52 13.39
N ASP A 207 -15.66 4.09 12.85
CA ASP A 207 -16.96 4.62 13.27
C ASP A 207 -17.30 4.09 14.65
N THR A 208 -17.53 5.00 15.60
CA THR A 208 -17.94 4.69 16.97
C THR A 208 -19.47 4.78 17.15
N GLY A 209 -20.19 5.05 16.06
CA GLY A 209 -21.61 5.36 16.08
C GLY A 209 -21.89 6.87 16.20
N ASN A 210 -21.09 7.61 16.94
CA ASN A 210 -21.24 9.06 17.14
C ASN A 210 -20.10 9.88 16.54
N ALA A 211 -18.95 9.27 16.29
CA ALA A 211 -17.72 9.94 15.87
C ALA A 211 -16.86 9.03 15.00
N ILE A 212 -15.80 9.58 14.42
CA ILE A 212 -14.71 8.84 13.79
C ILE A 212 -13.50 8.87 14.71
N GLU A 213 -13.12 7.72 15.27
CA GLU A 213 -11.90 7.56 16.05
C GLU A 213 -10.69 7.38 15.12
N MET A 214 -9.74 8.32 15.15
CA MET A 214 -8.45 8.21 14.48
C MET A 214 -7.49 7.43 15.38
N ARG A 215 -6.81 6.40 14.83
CA ARG A 215 -6.03 5.47 15.65
C ARG A 215 -4.72 5.05 14.98
N PHE A 216 -3.64 5.15 15.76
CA PHE A 216 -2.39 4.44 15.51
C PHE A 216 -2.26 3.31 16.53
N ARG A 217 -2.09 2.08 16.05
CA ARG A 217 -1.70 0.93 16.86
C ARG A 217 -0.20 0.72 16.71
N LEU A 218 0.54 1.03 17.76
CA LEU A 218 2.00 0.95 17.79
C LEU A 218 2.38 -0.43 18.33
N PHE A 219 2.83 -1.33 17.45
CA PHE A 219 3.30 -2.65 17.87
C PHE A 219 4.66 -2.54 18.55
N SER A 220 4.80 -3.20 19.68
CA SER A 220 5.93 -2.98 20.58
C SER A 220 7.25 -3.59 20.11
N GLY A 221 7.20 -4.75 19.46
CA GLY A 221 8.40 -5.55 19.16
C GLY A 221 9.10 -6.08 20.40
N CYS A 222 8.41 -6.17 21.53
CA CYS A 222 8.99 -6.56 22.82
C CYS A 222 8.87 -8.06 23.09
N SER A 223 9.81 -8.56 23.86
CA SER A 223 9.72 -9.84 24.57
C SER A 223 9.09 -9.65 25.95
N GLU A 224 8.93 -10.75 26.68
CA GLU A 224 8.32 -10.75 28.00
C GLU A 224 9.12 -9.91 29.03
N GLY A 225 8.42 -9.06 29.73
CA GLY A 225 8.99 -8.18 30.77
C GLY A 225 9.76 -6.98 30.24
N GLU A 226 9.86 -6.82 28.93
CA GLU A 226 10.50 -5.65 28.36
C GLU A 226 9.61 -4.42 28.36
N VAL A 227 10.25 -3.26 28.49
CA VAL A 227 9.58 -1.95 28.43
C VAL A 227 9.38 -1.54 26.98
N PHE A 228 8.15 -1.30 26.60
CA PHE A 228 7.86 -0.63 25.32
C PHE A 228 8.05 0.88 25.46
N SER A 229 8.67 1.51 24.52
CA SER A 229 8.77 2.97 24.42
C SER A 229 8.86 3.43 22.99
N THR A 230 8.12 4.47 22.62
CA THR A 230 8.36 5.17 21.36
C THR A 230 9.61 6.05 21.52
N ASP A 231 10.59 5.85 20.67
CA ASP A 231 11.77 6.72 20.52
C ASP A 231 11.56 7.80 19.45
N TYR A 232 10.36 7.87 18.90
CA TYR A 232 9.88 8.81 17.89
C TYR A 232 8.62 9.53 18.34
N ASP A 233 8.26 10.59 17.64
CA ASP A 233 7.07 11.38 17.93
C ASP A 233 5.87 10.95 17.10
N ILE A 234 4.69 10.86 17.75
CA ILE A 234 3.41 10.95 17.04
C ILE A 234 3.09 12.44 16.94
N VAL A 235 2.97 12.94 15.73
CA VAL A 235 2.85 14.36 15.42
C VAL A 235 1.44 14.70 14.98
N TRP A 236 0.82 15.69 15.63
CA TRP A 236 -0.42 16.31 15.19
C TRP A 236 -0.14 17.75 14.80
N ALA A 237 -0.66 18.16 13.64
CA ALA A 237 -0.44 19.51 13.12
C ALA A 237 -1.69 20.04 12.39
N ALA A 238 -1.89 21.34 12.40
CA ALA A 238 -2.85 21.97 11.51
C ALA A 238 -2.33 21.94 10.06
N CYS A 239 -3.24 21.71 9.11
CA CYS A 239 -2.99 21.84 7.68
C CYS A 239 -4.16 22.56 7.00
N GLU A 240 -4.01 22.90 5.73
CA GLU A 240 -5.12 23.43 4.94
C GLU A 240 -6.16 22.31 4.68
N SER A 241 -7.30 22.68 4.10
CA SER A 241 -8.43 21.78 3.83
C SER A 241 -8.21 20.78 2.69
N ASP A 242 -7.06 20.81 2.03
CA ASP A 242 -6.72 19.89 0.94
C ASP A 242 -5.72 18.80 1.35
N TRP A 243 -5.84 17.65 0.72
CA TRP A 243 -5.00 16.48 1.02
C TRP A 243 -3.50 16.71 0.76
N GLN A 244 -3.14 17.57 -0.21
CA GLN A 244 -1.75 17.84 -0.57
C GLN A 244 -1.03 18.61 0.55
N SER A 245 -1.76 19.46 1.27
CA SER A 245 -1.22 20.16 2.44
C SER A 245 -0.80 19.21 3.55
N ALA A 246 -1.66 18.24 3.86
CA ALA A 246 -1.34 17.20 4.84
C ALA A 246 -0.18 16.29 4.37
N ALA A 247 -0.21 15.90 3.09
CA ALA A 247 0.83 15.07 2.49
C ALA A 247 2.20 15.76 2.46
N ALA A 248 2.24 17.09 2.30
CA ALA A 248 3.49 17.86 2.31
C ALA A 248 4.22 17.77 3.66
N ILE A 249 3.48 17.79 4.79
CA ILE A 249 4.07 17.64 6.13
C ILE A 249 4.78 16.28 6.24
N TYR A 250 4.14 15.21 5.75
CA TYR A 250 4.74 13.89 5.79
C TYR A 250 5.90 13.74 4.82
N ARG A 251 5.80 14.31 3.61
CA ARG A 251 6.88 14.30 2.63
C ARG A 251 8.15 14.95 3.16
N ASP A 252 8.03 16.08 3.87
CA ASP A 252 9.17 16.75 4.49
C ASP A 252 9.86 15.82 5.53
N PHE A 253 9.07 15.09 6.33
CA PHE A 253 9.61 14.09 7.24
C PHE A 253 10.31 12.94 6.47
N PHE A 254 9.69 12.41 5.43
CA PHE A 254 10.26 11.33 4.61
C PHE A 254 11.59 11.74 3.98
N GLU A 255 11.64 12.92 3.35
CA GLU A 255 12.84 13.42 2.69
C GLU A 255 14.00 13.69 3.66
N ALA A 256 13.69 14.10 4.89
CA ALA A 256 14.68 14.27 5.95
C ALA A 256 15.17 12.93 6.53
N ASN A 257 14.46 11.83 6.31
CA ASN A 257 14.70 10.52 6.92
C ASN A 257 14.54 9.39 5.90
N LEU A 258 15.27 9.43 4.79
CA LEU A 258 15.14 8.40 3.74
C LEU A 258 15.40 6.98 4.26
N PRO A 259 14.61 6.00 3.81
CA PRO A 259 14.86 4.60 4.16
C PRO A 259 16.18 4.11 3.53
N PRO A 260 16.77 3.04 4.05
CA PRO A 260 17.99 2.48 3.49
C PRO A 260 17.88 2.23 1.98
N ARG A 261 18.94 2.58 1.25
CA ARG A 261 19.06 2.44 -0.21
C ARG A 261 18.14 3.36 -1.04
N ALA A 262 17.18 4.07 -0.46
CA ALA A 262 16.35 5.00 -1.21
C ALA A 262 17.22 6.15 -1.77
N LYS A 263 17.12 6.35 -3.08
CA LYS A 263 17.78 7.43 -3.83
C LYS A 263 16.80 7.97 -4.84
N LYS A 264 16.92 9.24 -5.19
CA LYS A 264 16.16 9.76 -6.33
C LYS A 264 16.47 8.95 -7.58
N THR A 265 15.43 8.56 -8.31
CA THR A 265 15.56 7.72 -9.52
C THR A 265 16.54 8.31 -10.53
N THR A 266 16.60 9.64 -10.60
CA THR A 266 17.48 10.41 -11.47
C THR A 266 18.94 10.45 -11.00
N GLU A 267 19.24 9.95 -9.79
CA GLU A 267 20.57 9.92 -9.16
C GLU A 267 21.02 8.46 -8.88
N ASN A 268 20.17 7.50 -9.19
CA ASN A 268 20.43 6.09 -8.91
C ASN A 268 21.11 5.42 -10.13
N GLU A 269 22.42 5.35 -10.11
CA GLU A 269 23.24 4.77 -11.17
C GLU A 269 23.04 3.24 -11.36
N ASN A 270 22.39 2.57 -10.41
CA ASN A 270 22.10 1.14 -10.49
C ASN A 270 20.86 0.82 -11.32
N LEU A 271 20.06 1.81 -11.69
CA LEU A 271 18.89 1.61 -12.51
C LEU A 271 19.30 1.27 -13.96
N PRO A 272 18.61 0.32 -14.61
CA PRO A 272 18.83 0.06 -16.04
C PRO A 272 18.28 1.23 -16.88
N ASP A 273 18.84 1.42 -18.06
CA ASP A 273 18.47 2.55 -18.94
C ASP A 273 16.97 2.58 -19.28
N TRP A 274 16.35 1.40 -19.41
CA TRP A 274 14.93 1.29 -19.71
C TRP A 274 14.02 1.83 -18.59
N TYR A 275 14.50 1.94 -17.36
CA TYR A 275 13.72 2.44 -16.22
C TYR A 275 13.32 3.91 -16.42
N ALA A 276 14.12 4.67 -17.16
CA ALA A 276 13.82 6.05 -17.54
C ALA A 276 12.87 6.15 -18.75
N ASP A 277 12.61 5.04 -19.45
CA ASP A 277 11.58 4.99 -20.49
C ASP A 277 10.18 4.85 -19.86
N GLU A 278 9.17 4.89 -20.68
CA GLU A 278 7.79 4.59 -20.25
C GLU A 278 7.27 3.38 -21.03
N PRO A 279 7.69 2.16 -20.67
CA PRO A 279 7.15 0.99 -21.31
C PRO A 279 5.67 0.83 -20.92
N LEU A 280 4.86 0.41 -21.90
CA LEU A 280 3.54 -0.12 -21.63
C LEU A 280 3.71 -1.52 -21.01
N VAL A 281 3.16 -1.73 -19.81
CA VAL A 281 3.12 -3.06 -19.20
C VAL A 281 2.00 -3.87 -19.86
N VAL A 282 2.35 -5.02 -20.41
CA VAL A 282 1.39 -5.96 -21.00
C VAL A 282 1.43 -7.25 -20.20
N SER A 283 0.40 -7.45 -19.38
CA SER A 283 0.28 -8.62 -18.50
C SER A 283 -0.69 -9.65 -19.09
N TYR A 284 -0.36 -10.92 -18.96
CA TYR A 284 -1.26 -12.00 -19.35
C TYR A 284 -0.86 -13.34 -18.73
N PRO A 285 -1.83 -14.27 -18.51
CA PRO A 285 -1.54 -15.62 -18.06
C PRO A 285 -1.10 -16.49 -19.24
N VAL A 286 -0.21 -17.44 -18.96
CA VAL A 286 0.17 -18.49 -19.93
C VAL A 286 -0.58 -19.81 -19.69
N ARG A 287 -1.25 -19.90 -18.55
CA ARG A 287 -2.14 -21.00 -18.15
C ARG A 287 -3.42 -20.43 -17.55
N GLY A 288 -4.56 -21.09 -17.86
CA GLY A 288 -5.87 -20.59 -17.42
C GLY A 288 -6.21 -19.23 -18.04
N THR A 289 -7.24 -18.61 -17.51
CA THR A 289 -7.71 -17.25 -17.89
C THR A 289 -7.61 -16.25 -16.74
N HIS A 290 -7.66 -16.73 -15.50
CA HIS A 290 -7.60 -15.95 -14.26
C HIS A 290 -7.22 -16.87 -13.09
N ASP A 291 -7.06 -16.33 -11.88
CA ASP A 291 -6.56 -17.02 -10.68
C ASP A 291 -7.35 -18.24 -10.24
N MET A 292 -8.64 -18.28 -10.52
CA MET A 292 -9.53 -19.37 -10.06
C MET A 292 -9.82 -20.40 -11.15
N ASP A 293 -9.16 -20.30 -12.30
CA ASP A 293 -9.38 -21.21 -13.42
C ASP A 293 -8.55 -22.50 -13.29
N ARG A 294 -8.87 -23.49 -14.13
CA ARG A 294 -7.97 -24.61 -14.36
C ARG A 294 -6.69 -24.11 -15.01
N MET A 295 -5.55 -24.58 -14.51
CA MET A 295 -4.24 -24.15 -14.98
C MET A 295 -3.74 -24.94 -16.19
N ASP A 296 -4.63 -25.20 -17.13
CA ASP A 296 -4.27 -25.78 -18.43
C ASP A 296 -3.59 -24.71 -19.31
N PRO A 297 -2.64 -25.08 -20.19
CA PRO A 297 -2.05 -24.13 -21.11
C PRO A 297 -3.10 -23.45 -21.98
N ASN A 298 -2.98 -22.13 -22.16
CA ASN A 298 -3.87 -21.36 -23.02
C ASN A 298 -3.22 -21.01 -24.38
N ALA A 299 -3.87 -20.16 -25.17
CA ALA A 299 -3.39 -19.81 -26.53
C ALA A 299 -2.01 -19.15 -26.55
N PHE A 300 -1.57 -18.54 -25.45
CA PHE A 300 -0.23 -17.93 -25.33
C PHE A 300 0.88 -18.93 -24.97
N PHE A 301 0.54 -20.21 -24.78
CA PHE A 301 1.56 -21.24 -24.63
C PHE A 301 1.61 -22.16 -25.87
N PRO A 302 2.81 -22.52 -26.41
CA PRO A 302 4.16 -22.06 -26.00
C PRO A 302 4.33 -20.54 -26.08
N TYR A 303 5.12 -19.97 -25.16
CA TYR A 303 5.29 -18.51 -24.97
C TYR A 303 5.42 -17.69 -26.26
N ILE A 304 6.10 -18.24 -27.30
CA ILE A 304 6.31 -17.56 -28.60
C ILE A 304 4.99 -17.23 -29.32
N ASN A 305 3.90 -17.92 -29.01
CA ASN A 305 2.59 -17.65 -29.61
C ASN A 305 2.08 -16.25 -29.30
N ALA A 306 2.55 -15.62 -28.22
CA ALA A 306 2.16 -14.26 -27.85
C ALA A 306 2.83 -13.18 -28.74
N LEU A 307 3.96 -13.49 -29.40
CA LEU A 307 4.75 -12.50 -30.14
C LEU A 307 3.96 -11.70 -31.18
N PRO A 308 3.10 -12.30 -32.04
CA PRO A 308 2.31 -11.52 -33.01
C PRO A 308 1.34 -10.52 -32.33
N THR A 309 0.73 -10.90 -31.20
CA THR A 309 -0.17 -10.00 -30.44
C THR A 309 0.62 -8.85 -29.81
N LEU A 310 1.82 -9.12 -29.31
CA LEU A 310 2.69 -8.10 -28.74
C LEU A 310 3.22 -7.14 -29.81
N ASP A 311 3.56 -7.64 -31.00
CA ASP A 311 3.95 -6.82 -32.18
C ASP A 311 2.81 -5.86 -32.57
N ASP A 312 1.57 -6.36 -32.68
CA ASP A 312 0.37 -5.54 -32.98
C ASP A 312 0.13 -4.42 -31.94
N ILE A 313 0.29 -4.74 -30.65
CA ILE A 313 0.14 -3.75 -29.57
C ILE A 313 1.24 -2.70 -29.64
N ALA A 314 2.51 -3.11 -29.80
CA ALA A 314 3.64 -2.19 -29.89
C ALA A 314 3.51 -1.23 -31.09
N GLU A 315 3.09 -1.75 -32.25
CA GLU A 315 2.85 -0.94 -33.44
C GLU A 315 1.73 0.07 -33.26
N LYS A 316 0.58 -0.37 -32.72
CA LYS A 316 -0.61 0.47 -32.55
C LYS A 316 -0.43 1.57 -31.49
N THR A 317 0.30 1.26 -30.43
CA THR A 317 0.54 2.23 -29.32
C THR A 317 1.80 3.06 -29.55
N GLY A 318 2.72 2.58 -30.38
CA GLY A 318 4.06 3.13 -30.50
C GLY A 318 4.91 2.94 -29.24
N SER A 319 4.48 2.15 -28.26
CA SER A 319 5.16 1.96 -26.98
C SER A 319 6.20 0.85 -27.03
N LYS A 320 7.29 0.99 -26.25
CA LYS A 320 8.11 -0.14 -25.85
C LYS A 320 7.31 -0.98 -24.85
N LEU A 321 7.35 -2.30 -24.92
CA LEU A 321 6.59 -3.15 -24.03
C LEU A 321 7.47 -3.72 -22.91
N LEU A 322 6.91 -3.75 -21.69
CA LEU A 322 7.34 -4.63 -20.61
C LEU A 322 6.30 -5.77 -20.51
N VAL A 323 6.67 -6.94 -20.98
CA VAL A 323 5.80 -8.11 -20.98
C VAL A 323 5.87 -8.78 -19.62
N LEU A 324 4.74 -8.83 -18.90
CA LEU A 324 4.64 -9.36 -17.55
C LEU A 324 3.86 -10.68 -17.56
N LEU A 325 4.55 -11.80 -17.37
CA LEU A 325 3.94 -13.12 -17.42
C LEU A 325 3.30 -13.48 -16.06
N MET A 326 2.05 -13.96 -16.12
CA MET A 326 1.33 -14.55 -15.01
C MET A 326 1.14 -16.04 -15.23
N HIS A 327 1.01 -16.82 -14.15
CA HIS A 327 0.85 -18.29 -14.15
C HIS A 327 1.92 -19.02 -14.98
N TRP A 328 3.13 -18.49 -14.93
CA TRP A 328 4.29 -18.95 -15.69
C TRP A 328 5.15 -19.96 -14.92
N GLU A 329 4.95 -20.07 -13.61
CA GLU A 329 5.73 -20.95 -12.73
C GLU A 329 5.58 -22.42 -13.14
N GLY A 330 6.70 -23.13 -13.18
CA GLY A 330 6.75 -24.48 -13.75
C GLY A 330 6.10 -25.56 -12.91
N THR A 331 5.99 -25.35 -11.60
CA THR A 331 5.34 -26.32 -10.71
C THR A 331 3.83 -26.13 -10.73
N ALA A 332 3.34 -25.09 -10.07
CA ALA A 332 1.94 -24.70 -10.08
C ALA A 332 1.87 -23.21 -9.77
N PRO A 333 1.04 -22.43 -10.46
CA PRO A 333 0.66 -21.12 -9.98
C PRO A 333 0.05 -21.28 -8.58
N TRP A 334 0.23 -20.27 -7.72
CA TRP A 334 -0.20 -20.34 -6.33
C TRP A 334 0.45 -21.46 -5.52
N ALA A 335 1.65 -21.93 -5.92
CA ALA A 335 2.43 -22.88 -5.17
C ALA A 335 3.76 -22.27 -4.65
N PRO A 336 3.72 -21.11 -3.97
CA PRO A 336 4.93 -20.56 -3.42
C PRO A 336 5.58 -21.55 -2.43
N PRO A 337 6.90 -21.48 -2.26
CA PRO A 337 7.80 -20.54 -2.93
C PRO A 337 8.42 -21.07 -4.24
N TYR A 338 7.83 -22.02 -4.91
CA TYR A 338 8.41 -22.73 -6.06
C TYR A 338 8.15 -21.96 -7.36
N VAL A 339 8.92 -20.90 -7.61
CA VAL A 339 8.75 -20.05 -8.80
C VAL A 339 9.50 -20.55 -10.03
N TRP A 340 10.63 -21.22 -9.87
CA TRP A 340 11.47 -21.73 -10.96
C TRP A 340 11.51 -23.28 -10.99
N PRO A 341 11.59 -23.95 -12.12
CA PRO A 341 11.71 -23.44 -13.51
C PRO A 341 10.40 -22.89 -14.09
N PRO A 342 10.45 -22.18 -15.25
CA PRO A 342 9.24 -21.76 -15.96
C PRO A 342 8.44 -22.95 -16.48
N TYR A 343 7.14 -22.77 -16.63
CA TYR A 343 6.26 -23.80 -17.20
C TYR A 343 6.71 -24.22 -18.58
N GLY A 344 6.70 -25.56 -18.84
CA GLY A 344 7.25 -26.13 -20.07
C GLY A 344 8.77 -26.19 -20.13
N GLY A 345 9.47 -25.71 -19.09
CA GLY A 345 10.92 -25.74 -18.97
C GLY A 345 11.63 -24.48 -19.48
N GLU A 346 12.93 -24.45 -19.26
CA GLU A 346 13.76 -23.26 -19.56
C GLU A 346 13.91 -22.97 -21.05
N LYS A 347 13.92 -23.99 -21.90
CA LYS A 347 14.14 -23.81 -23.33
C LYS A 347 13.06 -22.96 -24.02
N PRO A 348 11.75 -23.31 -23.97
CA PRO A 348 10.72 -22.48 -24.60
C PRO A 348 10.62 -21.07 -23.97
N PHE A 349 10.95 -20.92 -22.70
CA PHE A 349 11.03 -19.62 -22.06
C PHE A 349 12.18 -18.78 -22.60
N SER A 350 13.38 -19.36 -22.74
CA SER A 350 14.55 -18.67 -23.29
C SER A 350 14.34 -18.27 -24.76
N GLU A 351 13.73 -19.14 -25.58
CA GLU A 351 13.37 -18.81 -26.95
C GLU A 351 12.44 -17.60 -27.04
N PHE A 352 11.50 -17.51 -26.14
CA PHE A 352 10.60 -16.36 -26.03
C PHE A 352 11.33 -15.09 -25.59
N VAL A 353 12.17 -15.17 -24.55
CA VAL A 353 13.00 -14.03 -24.09
C VAL A 353 13.85 -13.48 -25.23
N ASP A 354 14.50 -14.37 -26.03
CA ASP A 354 15.27 -13.96 -27.20
C ASP A 354 14.38 -13.32 -28.28
N GLY A 355 13.15 -13.83 -28.45
CA GLY A 355 12.15 -13.25 -29.34
C GLY A 355 11.75 -11.83 -28.96
N LEU A 356 11.56 -11.54 -27.66
CA LEU A 356 11.28 -10.21 -27.12
C LEU A 356 12.47 -9.27 -27.30
N ARG A 357 13.67 -9.72 -26.96
CA ARG A 357 14.90 -8.91 -27.10
C ARG A 357 15.16 -8.47 -28.53
N LYS A 358 14.95 -9.35 -29.55
CA LYS A 358 15.03 -8.98 -30.96
C LYS A 358 14.08 -7.87 -31.37
N ARG A 359 13.00 -7.65 -30.59
CA ARG A 359 11.98 -6.61 -30.77
C ARG A 359 12.23 -5.37 -29.91
N GLY A 360 13.28 -5.37 -29.09
CA GLY A 360 13.53 -4.32 -28.08
C GLY A 360 12.53 -4.29 -26.95
N MET A 361 11.78 -5.38 -26.75
CA MET A 361 10.81 -5.53 -25.65
C MET A 361 11.50 -6.08 -24.40
N LEU A 362 10.94 -5.75 -23.24
CA LEU A 362 11.40 -6.19 -21.93
C LEU A 362 10.56 -7.36 -21.44
N ILE A 363 11.14 -8.16 -20.54
CA ILE A 363 10.48 -9.32 -19.94
C ILE A 363 10.42 -9.19 -18.42
N GLY A 364 9.25 -9.39 -17.86
CA GLY A 364 8.99 -9.50 -16.43
C GLY A 364 8.17 -10.73 -16.10
N VAL A 365 8.20 -11.12 -14.85
CA VAL A 365 7.40 -12.22 -14.32
C VAL A 365 6.73 -11.83 -13.00
N TYR A 366 5.53 -12.34 -12.81
CA TYR A 366 4.79 -12.22 -11.55
C TYR A 366 5.02 -13.48 -10.73
N CYS A 367 5.51 -13.35 -9.50
CA CYS A 367 5.91 -14.46 -8.65
C CYS A 367 5.11 -14.49 -7.36
N SER A 368 4.79 -15.69 -6.91
CA SER A 368 4.16 -15.94 -5.62
C SER A 368 5.04 -15.48 -4.43
N GLY A 369 4.40 -15.23 -3.28
CA GLY A 369 5.05 -14.68 -2.08
C GLY A 369 5.57 -15.70 -1.07
N PHE A 370 5.39 -15.42 0.21
CA PHE A 370 5.99 -16.18 1.33
C PHE A 370 5.14 -17.35 1.84
N GLY A 371 4.08 -17.71 1.15
CA GLY A 371 3.38 -18.95 1.48
C GLY A 371 4.27 -20.17 1.23
N TYR A 372 4.09 -21.24 2.00
CA TYR A 372 4.59 -22.58 1.69
C TYR A 372 3.40 -23.46 1.36
N THR A 373 3.21 -23.78 0.09
CA THR A 373 2.08 -24.57 -0.36
C THR A 373 2.35 -26.06 -0.18
N LEU A 374 1.54 -26.69 0.65
CA LEU A 374 1.55 -28.15 0.82
C LEU A 374 0.87 -28.85 -0.34
N LYS A 375 -0.28 -28.31 -0.77
CA LYS A 375 -1.11 -28.89 -1.82
C LYS A 375 -1.78 -27.80 -2.63
N SER A 376 -1.77 -27.93 -3.95
CA SER A 376 -2.55 -27.10 -4.87
C SER A 376 -3.96 -27.67 -5.07
N ASN A 377 -4.95 -26.77 -5.15
CA ASN A 377 -6.33 -27.12 -5.50
C ASN A 377 -6.64 -26.83 -6.99
N VAL A 378 -5.70 -26.19 -7.70
CA VAL A 378 -5.87 -25.80 -9.12
C VAL A 378 -4.95 -26.56 -10.07
N VAL A 379 -3.98 -27.32 -9.55
CA VAL A 379 -3.09 -28.19 -10.31
C VAL A 379 -3.10 -29.58 -9.67
N ASP A 380 -3.60 -30.59 -10.41
CA ASP A 380 -3.56 -31.97 -9.97
C ASP A 380 -2.12 -32.45 -9.78
N ASN A 381 -1.92 -33.33 -8.84
CA ASN A 381 -0.63 -33.98 -8.52
C ASN A 381 0.45 -33.08 -7.89
N TYR A 382 0.17 -31.81 -7.55
CA TYR A 382 1.10 -31.01 -6.77
C TYR A 382 0.90 -31.30 -5.27
N SER A 383 1.93 -31.83 -4.62
CA SER A 383 2.00 -31.99 -3.15
C SER A 383 3.43 -31.92 -2.67
N CYS A 384 3.66 -31.12 -1.64
CA CYS A 384 4.94 -31.01 -0.91
C CYS A 384 4.79 -31.44 0.56
N GLU A 385 3.76 -32.19 0.91
CA GLU A 385 3.49 -32.63 2.29
C GLU A 385 4.61 -33.48 2.86
N ASP A 386 5.18 -34.39 2.04
CA ASP A 386 6.27 -35.26 2.49
C ASP A 386 7.57 -34.46 2.70
N GLU A 387 7.96 -33.59 1.74
CA GLU A 387 9.10 -32.69 1.89
C GLU A 387 8.98 -31.81 3.16
N PHE A 388 7.78 -31.25 3.39
CA PHE A 388 7.50 -30.44 4.57
C PHE A 388 7.78 -31.17 5.88
N LYS A 389 7.33 -32.43 5.97
CA LYS A 389 7.52 -33.30 7.16
C LYS A 389 8.96 -33.74 7.30
N GLU A 390 9.58 -34.23 6.23
CA GLU A 390 10.95 -34.76 6.22
C GLU A 390 11.98 -33.70 6.63
N LEU A 391 11.79 -32.46 6.17
CA LEU A 391 12.66 -31.32 6.47
C LEU A 391 12.30 -30.59 7.77
N ASN A 392 11.24 -31.04 8.47
CA ASN A 392 10.70 -30.37 9.67
C ASN A 392 10.54 -28.85 9.46
N LEU A 393 9.78 -28.45 8.43
CA LEU A 393 9.63 -27.05 8.05
C LEU A 393 8.63 -26.29 8.94
N ILE A 394 7.84 -26.99 9.75
CA ILE A 394 6.85 -26.36 10.64
C ILE A 394 7.47 -25.32 11.57
N ASP A 395 8.71 -25.56 12.04
CA ASP A 395 9.46 -24.67 12.94
C ASP A 395 9.92 -23.37 12.25
N SER A 396 9.62 -23.19 10.97
CA SER A 396 9.99 -22.00 10.20
C SER A 396 8.76 -21.22 9.73
N MET A 397 7.58 -21.66 10.14
CA MET A 397 6.30 -21.06 9.75
C MET A 397 5.84 -20.04 10.80
N CYS A 398 5.12 -19.03 10.38
CA CYS A 398 4.55 -18.03 11.27
C CYS A 398 3.61 -18.68 12.30
N ALA A 399 3.80 -18.34 13.55
CA ALA A 399 2.91 -18.79 14.64
C ALA A 399 2.00 -17.64 15.11
N GLY A 400 0.79 -18.00 15.51
CA GLY A 400 -0.16 -17.09 16.15
C GLY A 400 0.23 -16.76 17.60
N PRO A 401 -0.54 -15.88 18.27
CA PRO A 401 -0.27 -15.49 19.66
C PRO A 401 -0.31 -16.65 20.66
N ASP A 402 -1.05 -17.72 20.35
CA ASP A 402 -1.14 -18.95 21.14
C ASP A 402 -0.02 -19.94 20.82
N GLN A 403 1.01 -19.52 20.10
CA GLN A 403 2.16 -20.33 19.66
C GLN A 403 1.83 -21.43 18.66
N LYS A 404 0.60 -21.48 18.13
CA LYS A 404 0.26 -22.47 17.11
C LYS A 404 0.57 -21.93 15.72
N VAL A 405 1.14 -22.80 14.91
CA VAL A 405 1.24 -22.59 13.47
C VAL A 405 -0.11 -22.94 12.85
N LEU A 406 -0.75 -21.95 12.25
CA LEU A 406 -2.07 -22.09 11.64
C LEU A 406 -1.93 -22.25 10.13
N LEU A 407 -2.85 -23.00 9.52
CA LEU A 407 -2.96 -23.03 8.07
C LEU A 407 -3.17 -21.59 7.55
N SER A 408 -2.49 -21.27 6.47
CA SER A 408 -2.65 -19.98 5.80
C SER A 408 -4.09 -19.77 5.36
N ASN A 409 -4.64 -18.59 5.62
CA ASN A 409 -5.92 -18.17 5.09
C ASN A 409 -5.79 -17.40 3.76
N ILE A 410 -4.57 -17.38 3.19
CA ILE A 410 -4.30 -16.76 1.90
C ILE A 410 -4.66 -17.70 0.78
N CYS A 411 -5.61 -17.30 -0.05
CA CYS A 411 -6.09 -18.03 -1.21
C CYS A 411 -6.46 -19.50 -0.89
N PRO A 412 -7.28 -19.78 0.14
CA PRO A 412 -7.59 -21.14 0.57
C PRO A 412 -8.37 -21.93 -0.49
N GLY A 413 -8.95 -21.26 -1.47
CA GLY A 413 -9.58 -21.89 -2.64
C GLY A 413 -8.57 -22.47 -3.63
N GLN A 414 -7.37 -21.91 -3.72
CA GLN A 414 -6.32 -22.34 -4.65
C GLN A 414 -5.32 -23.30 -4.03
N ARG A 415 -5.07 -23.18 -2.72
CA ARG A 415 -4.03 -23.92 -2.04
C ARG A 415 -4.32 -24.22 -0.57
N SER A 416 -3.64 -25.19 -0.01
CA SER A 416 -3.46 -25.34 1.43
C SER A 416 -1.98 -25.28 1.79
N GLY A 417 -1.64 -24.64 2.90
CA GLY A 417 -0.24 -24.47 3.31
C GLY A 417 -0.09 -23.60 4.53
N TYR A 418 1.12 -23.12 4.74
CA TYR A 418 1.51 -22.29 5.87
C TYR A 418 2.24 -21.03 5.37
N ASP A 419 2.39 -20.04 6.24
CA ASP A 419 3.10 -18.80 5.92
C ASP A 419 4.51 -18.85 6.49
N ILE A 420 5.52 -18.71 5.62
CA ILE A 420 6.94 -18.73 6.01
C ILE A 420 7.24 -17.49 6.87
N CYS A 421 7.93 -17.71 7.99
CA CYS A 421 8.56 -16.61 8.72
C CYS A 421 9.94 -16.31 8.11
N PRO A 422 10.11 -15.21 7.39
CA PRO A 422 11.38 -14.88 6.73
C PRO A 422 12.46 -14.41 7.72
N SER A 423 12.11 -14.31 9.01
CA SER A 423 13.07 -13.98 10.07
C SER A 423 13.84 -15.21 10.58
N THR A 424 13.44 -16.42 10.19
CA THR A 424 14.16 -17.66 10.53
C THR A 424 15.21 -17.98 9.46
N GLU A 425 16.36 -18.55 9.86
CA GLU A 425 17.40 -18.96 8.91
C GLU A 425 16.89 -20.01 7.91
N LYS A 426 16.09 -20.97 8.39
CA LYS A 426 15.49 -21.99 7.53
C LYS A 426 14.45 -21.39 6.57
N GLY A 427 13.63 -20.45 7.02
CA GLY A 427 12.69 -19.72 6.17
C GLY A 427 13.40 -18.93 5.06
N LYS A 428 14.45 -18.19 5.41
CA LYS A 428 15.32 -17.50 4.43
C LYS A 428 15.92 -18.47 3.42
N ALA A 429 16.42 -19.62 3.88
CA ALA A 429 17.03 -20.62 3.01
C ALA A 429 16.01 -21.21 1.99
N ILE A 430 14.77 -21.45 2.41
CA ILE A 430 13.67 -21.87 1.51
C ILE A 430 13.43 -20.82 0.42
N LEU A 431 13.28 -19.57 0.82
CA LEU A 431 13.04 -18.45 -0.09
C LEU A 431 14.23 -18.22 -1.02
N ASP A 432 15.45 -18.22 -0.51
CA ASP A 432 16.66 -18.08 -1.31
C ASP A 432 16.82 -19.20 -2.35
N LYS A 433 16.53 -20.44 -1.97
CA LYS A 433 16.53 -21.60 -2.89
C LYS A 433 15.55 -21.39 -4.04
N ALA A 434 14.36 -20.85 -3.74
CA ALA A 434 13.31 -20.63 -4.73
C ALA A 434 13.63 -19.48 -5.70
N TYR A 435 14.11 -18.35 -5.19
CA TYR A 435 14.28 -17.12 -5.98
C TYR A 435 15.64 -16.96 -6.64
N THR A 436 16.71 -17.59 -6.11
CA THR A 436 18.07 -17.44 -6.69
C THR A 436 18.15 -17.82 -8.17
N PRO A 437 17.52 -18.90 -8.66
CA PRO A 437 17.52 -19.21 -10.09
C PRO A 437 16.87 -18.11 -10.94
N LEU A 438 15.78 -17.54 -10.45
CA LEU A 438 15.09 -16.42 -11.10
C LEU A 438 16.03 -15.20 -11.24
N PHE A 439 16.72 -14.81 -10.17
CA PHE A 439 17.63 -13.67 -10.18
C PHE A 439 18.78 -13.84 -11.18
N LYS A 440 19.14 -15.07 -11.50
CA LYS A 440 20.19 -15.42 -12.50
C LYS A 440 19.65 -15.60 -13.92
N SER A 441 18.35 -15.53 -14.14
CA SER A 441 17.72 -15.82 -15.44
C SER A 441 17.98 -14.76 -16.51
N GLY A 442 18.41 -13.55 -16.10
CA GLY A 442 18.69 -12.44 -17.00
C GLY A 442 17.44 -11.74 -17.53
N ILE A 443 16.26 -11.93 -16.93
CA ILE A 443 15.06 -11.13 -17.21
C ILE A 443 15.19 -9.72 -16.64
N ASP A 444 14.32 -8.80 -17.07
CA ASP A 444 14.46 -7.37 -16.76
C ASP A 444 13.75 -6.99 -15.45
N TYR A 445 12.65 -7.68 -15.12
CA TYR A 445 11.79 -7.34 -14.00
C TYR A 445 11.23 -8.60 -13.31
N ALA A 446 11.14 -8.57 -12.00
CA ALA A 446 10.42 -9.57 -11.22
C ALA A 446 9.51 -8.90 -10.18
N GLN A 447 8.20 -9.07 -10.34
CA GLN A 447 7.26 -8.78 -9.28
C GLN A 447 7.27 -9.98 -8.34
N ILE A 448 8.08 -9.87 -7.33
CA ILE A 448 8.15 -10.83 -6.23
C ILE A 448 7.06 -10.53 -5.20
N LEU A 449 6.83 -11.41 -4.26
CA LEU A 449 5.99 -11.12 -3.10
C LEU A 449 4.50 -10.92 -3.44
N ASP A 450 3.94 -11.72 -4.34
CA ASP A 450 2.49 -11.81 -4.44
C ASP A 450 1.88 -12.12 -3.06
N GLN A 451 0.81 -11.42 -2.67
CA GLN A 451 0.14 -11.50 -1.36
C GLN A 451 0.96 -10.97 -0.16
N ASN A 452 2.18 -10.54 -0.36
CA ASN A 452 2.96 -9.75 0.59
C ASN A 452 2.90 -8.28 0.20
N HIS A 453 1.71 -7.70 0.33
CA HIS A 453 1.39 -6.35 -0.11
C HIS A 453 2.41 -5.34 0.41
N GLY A 454 2.83 -4.42 -0.47
CA GLY A 454 3.78 -3.38 -0.13
C GLY A 454 5.18 -3.88 0.28
N GLY A 455 5.44 -5.18 0.16
CA GLY A 455 6.68 -5.82 0.61
C GLY A 455 6.68 -6.21 2.10
N GLY A 456 5.54 -6.16 2.78
CA GLY A 456 5.42 -6.56 4.19
C GLY A 456 5.49 -8.07 4.39
N GLN A 457 5.85 -8.49 5.60
CA GLN A 457 5.80 -9.90 6.00
C GLN A 457 4.56 -10.20 6.84
N TYR A 458 4.23 -11.47 7.00
CA TYR A 458 3.13 -11.91 7.87
C TYR A 458 3.52 -11.81 9.34
N LEU A 459 2.50 -11.61 10.20
CA LEU A 459 2.71 -11.52 11.65
C LEU A 459 3.20 -12.86 12.21
N CYS A 460 4.18 -12.82 13.08
CA CYS A 460 4.69 -13.99 13.79
C CYS A 460 4.89 -13.68 15.27
N TYR A 461 4.38 -14.58 16.13
CA TYR A 461 4.50 -14.51 17.59
C TYR A 461 5.34 -15.64 18.16
N SER A 462 6.04 -16.38 17.29
CA SER A 462 6.81 -17.55 17.73
C SER A 462 7.90 -17.17 18.73
N LYS A 463 7.99 -17.93 19.80
CA LYS A 463 9.05 -17.81 20.82
C LYS A 463 10.26 -18.69 20.54
N THR A 464 10.16 -19.55 19.54
CA THR A 464 11.25 -20.43 19.13
C THR A 464 12.06 -19.86 17.96
N HIS A 465 11.63 -18.72 17.43
CA HIS A 465 12.36 -17.99 16.40
C HIS A 465 13.30 -16.95 17.00
N ASP A 466 14.34 -16.57 16.27
CA ASP A 466 15.31 -15.55 16.68
C ASP A 466 14.78 -14.12 16.53
N HIS A 467 13.58 -13.85 17.11
CA HIS A 467 12.96 -12.53 17.14
C HIS A 467 12.10 -12.37 18.41
N PRO A 468 11.78 -11.14 18.83
CA PRO A 468 10.89 -10.87 19.96
C PRO A 468 9.49 -11.48 19.79
N SER A 469 8.82 -11.74 20.92
CA SER A 469 7.49 -12.35 20.96
C SER A 469 6.42 -11.49 20.33
N ALA A 470 6.47 -10.15 20.51
CA ALA A 470 5.55 -9.23 19.86
C ALA A 470 6.04 -8.81 18.48
N PRO A 471 5.15 -8.72 17.47
CA PRO A 471 5.45 -8.05 16.22
C PRO A 471 5.92 -6.60 16.45
N GLY A 472 6.75 -6.05 15.55
CA GLY A 472 7.25 -4.69 15.68
C GLY A 472 8.37 -4.34 14.70
N LEU A 473 9.31 -3.49 15.12
CA LEU A 473 10.40 -2.98 14.29
C LEU A 473 11.25 -4.07 13.64
N TRP A 474 11.53 -5.14 14.37
CA TRP A 474 12.35 -6.27 13.87
C TRP A 474 11.81 -6.86 12.55
N MET A 475 10.48 -6.80 12.33
CA MET A 475 9.87 -7.28 11.09
C MET A 475 10.32 -6.43 9.89
N THR A 476 10.26 -5.11 10.03
CA THR A 476 10.74 -4.18 8.98
C THR A 476 12.23 -4.37 8.70
N GLU A 477 13.04 -4.45 9.75
CA GLU A 477 14.50 -4.64 9.63
C GLU A 477 14.87 -5.94 8.93
N ASN A 478 14.20 -7.05 9.28
CA ASN A 478 14.47 -8.35 8.68
C ASN A 478 14.07 -8.38 7.19
N MET A 479 12.94 -7.76 6.85
CA MET A 479 12.55 -7.62 5.44
C MET A 479 13.50 -6.73 4.66
N GLN A 480 13.97 -5.62 5.22
CA GLN A 480 14.98 -4.77 4.58
C GLN A 480 16.28 -5.55 4.31
N LYS A 481 16.74 -6.36 5.27
CA LYS A 481 17.93 -7.22 5.11
C LYS A 481 17.73 -8.25 3.99
N LEU A 482 16.58 -8.93 3.98
CA LEU A 482 16.25 -9.92 2.96
C LEU A 482 16.20 -9.30 1.56
N LEU A 483 15.44 -8.22 1.40
CA LEU A 483 15.27 -7.53 0.12
C LEU A 483 16.59 -6.91 -0.38
N THR A 484 17.43 -6.41 0.51
CA THR A 484 18.77 -5.93 0.17
C THR A 484 19.64 -7.06 -0.40
N SER A 485 19.67 -8.22 0.28
CA SER A 485 20.39 -9.41 -0.21
C SER A 485 19.85 -9.87 -1.58
N TRP A 486 18.55 -9.81 -1.79
CA TRP A 486 17.95 -10.19 -3.06
C TRP A 486 18.28 -9.22 -4.20
N ASN A 487 18.28 -7.92 -3.93
CA ASN A 487 18.73 -6.92 -4.91
C ASN A 487 20.20 -7.12 -5.33
N GLU A 488 21.07 -7.46 -4.39
CA GLU A 488 22.48 -7.78 -4.68
C GLU A 488 22.62 -9.02 -5.59
N LYS A 489 21.80 -10.05 -5.34
CA LYS A 489 21.74 -11.26 -6.19
C LYS A 489 21.13 -11.02 -7.56
N ALA A 490 20.10 -10.15 -7.61
CA ALA A 490 19.36 -9.81 -8.83
C ALA A 490 20.17 -8.89 -9.79
N GLY A 491 21.15 -8.14 -9.26
CA GLY A 491 22.00 -7.26 -10.06
C GLY A 491 21.22 -6.11 -10.70
N ARG A 492 21.05 -6.13 -12.03
CA ARG A 492 20.31 -5.09 -12.77
C ARG A 492 18.83 -5.38 -12.97
N MET A 493 18.33 -6.55 -12.55
CA MET A 493 16.91 -6.86 -12.56
C MET A 493 16.20 -5.97 -11.56
N ILE A 494 15.13 -5.32 -11.99
CA ILE A 494 14.29 -4.52 -11.09
C ILE A 494 13.33 -5.43 -10.32
N LEU A 495 13.26 -5.25 -9.01
CA LEU A 495 12.33 -5.96 -8.15
C LEU A 495 11.14 -5.06 -7.80
N GLY A 496 9.98 -5.66 -7.67
CA GLY A 496 8.74 -5.03 -7.23
C GLY A 496 7.91 -5.98 -6.37
N CYS A 497 6.79 -5.50 -5.86
CA CYS A 497 5.85 -6.30 -5.06
C CYS A 497 4.40 -6.05 -5.48
N GLU A 498 3.50 -6.84 -4.94
CA GLU A 498 2.06 -6.60 -5.02
C GLU A 498 1.70 -5.37 -4.19
N SER A 499 0.88 -4.48 -4.75
CA SER A 499 0.62 -3.12 -4.28
C SER A 499 1.87 -2.22 -4.31
N ALA A 500 1.69 -0.91 -4.18
CA ALA A 500 2.81 0.02 -4.13
C ALA A 500 3.76 -0.35 -2.97
N ALA A 501 5.06 -0.28 -3.21
CA ALA A 501 6.05 -0.58 -2.17
C ALA A 501 5.84 0.33 -0.95
N SER A 502 5.66 -0.26 0.22
CA SER A 502 5.55 0.52 1.45
C SER A 502 6.87 1.23 1.77
N GLU A 503 6.79 2.37 2.42
CA GLU A 503 7.91 3.31 2.60
C GLU A 503 9.27 2.68 2.96
N PRO A 504 9.37 1.72 3.92
CA PRO A 504 10.68 1.18 4.29
C PRO A 504 11.37 0.41 3.17
N PHE A 505 10.63 -0.01 2.13
CA PHE A 505 11.13 -0.90 1.08
C PHE A 505 11.34 -0.19 -0.27
N ILE A 506 11.05 1.10 -0.38
CA ILE A 506 11.20 1.90 -1.60
C ILE A 506 12.59 1.80 -2.23
N GLY A 507 13.66 1.70 -1.41
CA GLY A 507 15.03 1.53 -1.93
C GLY A 507 15.35 0.13 -2.48
N ASN A 508 14.46 -0.84 -2.29
CA ASN A 508 14.63 -2.23 -2.70
C ASN A 508 13.60 -2.70 -3.74
N LEU A 509 12.37 -2.18 -3.68
CA LEU A 509 11.25 -2.52 -4.55
C LEU A 509 10.96 -1.29 -5.41
N LEU A 510 11.57 -1.25 -6.59
CA LEU A 510 11.68 -0.02 -7.38
C LEU A 510 10.60 0.14 -8.45
N LEU A 511 9.84 -0.92 -8.74
CA LEU A 511 8.72 -0.88 -9.67
C LEU A 511 7.64 -1.83 -9.18
N SER A 512 6.52 -1.32 -8.70
CA SER A 512 5.48 -2.14 -8.04
C SER A 512 4.10 -1.93 -8.67
N ASP A 513 3.24 -2.90 -8.44
CA ASP A 513 1.87 -3.01 -8.93
C ASP A 513 0.95 -2.11 -8.09
N ASN A 514 0.72 -0.87 -8.49
CA ASN A 514 -0.16 0.04 -7.77
C ASN A 514 -1.63 -0.23 -8.10
N ARG A 515 -2.35 -0.77 -7.14
CA ARG A 515 -3.76 -1.23 -7.31
C ARG A 515 -4.77 -0.20 -6.82
N TYR A 516 -4.72 1.00 -7.33
CA TYR A 516 -5.58 2.06 -6.87
C TYR A 516 -7.08 1.80 -7.11
N GLU A 517 -7.43 0.94 -8.02
CA GLU A 517 -8.81 0.51 -8.25
C GLU A 517 -9.49 -0.06 -7.00
N LEU A 518 -8.71 -0.63 -6.08
CA LEU A 518 -9.23 -1.10 -4.79
C LEU A 518 -9.72 0.06 -3.91
N ASN A 519 -9.18 1.25 -4.10
CA ASN A 519 -9.55 2.42 -3.31
C ASN A 519 -10.97 2.91 -3.59
N TYR A 520 -11.53 2.62 -4.76
CA TYR A 520 -12.93 2.93 -5.06
C TYR A 520 -13.94 2.19 -4.17
N PHE A 521 -13.53 1.13 -3.50
CA PHE A 521 -14.37 0.47 -2.50
C PHE A 521 -14.57 1.29 -1.24
N ILE A 522 -13.66 2.19 -0.92
CA ILE A 522 -13.67 2.92 0.35
C ILE A 522 -13.79 4.44 0.19
N GLY A 523 -13.48 4.99 -0.97
CA GLY A 523 -13.55 6.43 -1.20
C GLY A 523 -13.07 6.87 -2.58
N MET A 524 -12.67 8.12 -2.70
CA MET A 524 -12.15 8.73 -3.92
C MET A 524 -10.62 8.62 -3.93
N PRO A 525 -10.02 7.88 -4.89
CA PRO A 525 -8.56 7.80 -5.02
C PRO A 525 -7.91 9.17 -5.21
N VAL A 526 -6.78 9.37 -4.56
CA VAL A 526 -5.91 10.53 -4.76
C VAL A 526 -4.46 10.07 -4.90
N PRO A 527 -3.61 10.70 -5.71
CA PRO A 527 -2.25 10.26 -5.98
C PRO A 527 -1.29 10.62 -4.82
N LEU A 528 -1.66 10.22 -3.59
CA LEU A 528 -0.88 10.49 -2.38
C LEU A 528 0.49 9.82 -2.44
N TYR A 529 0.54 8.56 -2.90
CA TYR A 529 1.79 7.81 -3.03
C TYR A 529 2.76 8.54 -3.97
N SER A 530 2.30 8.90 -5.15
CA SER A 530 3.12 9.63 -6.13
C SER A 530 3.51 11.02 -5.62
N PHE A 531 2.62 11.71 -4.89
CA PHE A 531 2.94 13.01 -4.30
C PHE A 531 4.11 12.92 -3.32
N ILE A 532 4.22 11.83 -2.54
CA ILE A 532 5.27 11.68 -1.53
C ILE A 532 6.53 11.04 -2.13
N TYR A 533 6.41 10.01 -2.99
CA TYR A 533 7.50 9.08 -3.29
C TYR A 533 7.95 9.06 -4.75
N HIS A 534 7.27 9.72 -5.69
CA HIS A 534 7.53 9.56 -7.13
C HIS A 534 8.99 9.83 -7.54
N GLU A 535 9.68 10.75 -6.85
CA GLU A 535 11.09 11.01 -7.14
C GLU A 535 12.01 9.81 -6.82
N TYR A 536 11.56 8.83 -6.02
CA TYR A 536 12.36 7.72 -5.48
C TYR A 536 11.99 6.36 -6.02
N VAL A 537 10.77 6.17 -6.50
CA VAL A 537 10.21 4.89 -6.94
C VAL A 537 9.16 5.12 -8.02
N ARG A 538 9.01 4.15 -8.92
CA ARG A 538 7.90 4.14 -9.89
C ARG A 538 6.97 2.97 -9.63
N ASN A 539 5.74 3.12 -10.05
CA ASN A 539 4.76 2.05 -10.08
C ASN A 539 4.25 1.83 -11.51
N PHE A 540 3.54 0.74 -11.70
CA PHE A 540 2.69 0.54 -12.85
C PHE A 540 1.25 0.29 -12.39
N MET A 541 0.29 0.59 -13.26
CA MET A 541 -1.10 0.26 -13.03
C MET A 541 -1.24 -1.25 -12.92
N GLY A 542 -1.76 -1.73 -11.81
CA GLY A 542 -1.85 -3.15 -11.52
C GLY A 542 -2.75 -3.94 -12.48
N ASN A 543 -2.72 -5.25 -12.34
CA ASN A 543 -3.47 -6.17 -13.19
C ASN A 543 -4.98 -6.21 -12.90
N GLN A 544 -5.43 -5.68 -11.76
CA GLN A 544 -6.85 -5.54 -11.41
C GLN A 544 -7.37 -4.15 -11.80
N VAL A 545 -7.40 -3.89 -13.09
CA VAL A 545 -7.52 -2.55 -13.65
C VAL A 545 -8.80 -1.81 -13.28
N CYS A 546 -9.94 -2.47 -13.39
CA CYS A 546 -11.27 -1.87 -13.16
C CYS A 546 -12.14 -2.70 -12.22
N CYS A 547 -11.54 -3.45 -11.29
CA CYS A 547 -12.25 -4.41 -10.44
C CYS A 547 -13.55 -3.88 -9.82
N PRO A 548 -13.60 -2.68 -9.20
CA PRO A 548 -14.83 -2.14 -8.63
C PRO A 548 -15.70 -1.34 -9.62
N LEU A 549 -15.22 -1.05 -10.82
CA LEU A 549 -15.93 -0.25 -11.82
C LEU A 549 -16.49 -1.12 -12.96
N GLU A 550 -17.42 -0.61 -13.75
CA GLU A 550 -17.95 -1.33 -14.91
C GLU A 550 -16.85 -1.60 -15.96
N SER A 551 -16.96 -2.75 -16.62
CA SER A 551 -16.02 -3.17 -17.68
C SER A 551 -16.42 -2.54 -19.02
N ASP A 552 -15.97 -1.32 -19.25
CA ASP A 552 -16.09 -0.65 -20.53
C ASP A 552 -14.83 0.16 -20.85
N GLU A 553 -14.72 0.63 -22.07
CA GLU A 553 -13.55 1.39 -22.52
C GLU A 553 -13.44 2.74 -21.83
N ASP A 554 -14.55 3.38 -21.44
CA ASP A 554 -14.54 4.69 -20.79
C ASP A 554 -13.93 4.61 -19.40
N THR A 555 -14.36 3.63 -18.61
CA THR A 555 -13.80 3.34 -17.29
C THR A 555 -12.34 2.89 -17.38
N PHE A 556 -12.01 2.05 -18.35
CA PHE A 556 -10.64 1.59 -18.56
C PHE A 556 -9.71 2.75 -18.94
N CYS A 557 -10.12 3.62 -19.85
CA CYS A 557 -9.35 4.82 -20.22
C CYS A 557 -9.24 5.80 -19.04
N TYR A 558 -10.29 5.94 -18.22
CA TYR A 558 -10.19 6.73 -16.99
C TYR A 558 -9.07 6.21 -16.07
N ARG A 559 -9.02 4.91 -15.85
CA ARG A 559 -7.96 4.27 -15.06
C ARG A 559 -6.57 4.49 -15.63
N LEU A 560 -6.40 4.31 -16.96
CA LEU A 560 -5.14 4.58 -17.65
C LEU A 560 -4.72 6.05 -17.51
N GLY A 561 -5.67 6.97 -17.71
CA GLY A 561 -5.43 8.41 -17.59
C GLY A 561 -5.01 8.81 -16.19
N TYR A 562 -5.61 8.19 -15.17
CA TYR A 562 -5.23 8.43 -13.78
C TYR A 562 -3.78 7.98 -13.51
N SER A 563 -3.42 6.74 -13.89
CA SER A 563 -2.07 6.23 -13.71
C SER A 563 -1.05 7.08 -14.43
N PHE A 564 -1.35 7.48 -15.67
CA PHE A 564 -0.48 8.35 -16.44
C PHE A 564 -0.27 9.71 -15.77
N ALA A 565 -1.36 10.35 -15.32
CA ALA A 565 -1.29 11.65 -14.63
C ALA A 565 -0.54 11.57 -13.29
N ALA A 566 -0.63 10.44 -12.59
CA ALA A 566 0.13 10.15 -11.37
C ALA A 566 1.62 9.86 -11.61
N GLY A 567 2.04 9.67 -12.87
CA GLY A 567 3.41 9.32 -13.25
C GLY A 567 3.69 7.81 -13.20
N ASP A 568 2.66 6.98 -13.05
CA ASP A 568 2.76 5.53 -13.10
C ASP A 568 2.73 5.00 -14.54
N LEU A 569 3.35 3.84 -14.78
CA LEU A 569 3.29 3.16 -16.08
C LEU A 569 1.87 2.65 -16.34
N MET A 570 1.43 2.80 -17.58
CA MET A 570 0.17 2.21 -18.04
C MET A 570 0.27 0.70 -18.15
N THR A 571 -0.84 0.01 -17.90
CA THR A 571 -0.92 -1.46 -18.02
C THR A 571 -2.15 -1.88 -18.81
N ILE A 572 -2.00 -2.90 -19.63
CA ILE A 572 -3.11 -3.69 -20.17
C ILE A 572 -2.97 -5.15 -19.78
N VAL A 573 -4.07 -5.81 -19.52
CA VAL A 573 -4.14 -7.25 -19.23
C VAL A 573 -4.86 -7.92 -20.37
N LEU A 574 -4.26 -8.98 -20.96
CA LEU A 574 -4.83 -9.65 -22.12
C LEU A 574 -5.62 -10.90 -21.71
N THR A 575 -6.76 -11.10 -22.36
CA THR A 575 -7.39 -12.43 -22.42
C THR A 575 -6.58 -13.36 -23.28
N PRO A 576 -6.74 -14.70 -23.16
CA PRO A 576 -6.06 -15.66 -24.04
C PRO A 576 -6.30 -15.45 -25.55
N GLU A 577 -7.41 -14.82 -25.91
CA GLU A 577 -7.77 -14.48 -27.30
C GLU A 577 -7.17 -13.14 -27.76
N GLY A 578 -6.41 -12.45 -26.88
CA GLY A 578 -5.76 -11.17 -27.18
C GLY A 578 -6.68 -9.95 -27.06
N GLY A 579 -7.85 -10.07 -26.44
CA GLY A 579 -8.69 -8.95 -26.00
C GLY A 579 -8.09 -8.26 -24.78
N ILE A 580 -8.62 -7.09 -24.42
CA ILE A 580 -8.22 -6.39 -23.18
C ILE A 580 -9.18 -6.81 -22.05
N MET A 581 -8.63 -7.32 -20.98
CA MET A 581 -9.36 -7.66 -19.75
C MET A 581 -9.48 -6.41 -18.88
N SER A 582 -10.68 -6.09 -18.43
CA SER A 582 -10.91 -4.96 -17.52
C SER A 582 -10.79 -5.35 -16.05
N ASP A 583 -10.91 -6.64 -15.74
CA ASP A 583 -11.00 -7.11 -14.39
C ASP A 583 -10.48 -8.55 -14.26
N TRP A 584 -9.41 -8.72 -13.52
CA TRP A 584 -8.83 -10.03 -13.22
C TRP A 584 -9.69 -10.86 -12.25
N GLY A 585 -10.45 -10.20 -11.38
CA GLY A 585 -11.16 -10.85 -10.27
C GLY A 585 -12.58 -11.31 -10.60
N THR A 586 -13.32 -10.63 -11.47
CA THR A 586 -14.76 -10.88 -11.66
C THR A 586 -15.10 -11.97 -12.66
N ARG A 587 -14.16 -12.39 -13.50
CA ARG A 587 -14.35 -13.46 -14.51
C ARG A 587 -15.46 -13.21 -15.53
N ASP A 588 -15.98 -12.01 -15.62
CA ASP A 588 -16.98 -11.64 -16.61
C ASP A 588 -16.28 -11.08 -17.85
N PHE A 589 -15.99 -11.96 -18.81
CA PHE A 589 -15.42 -11.59 -20.10
C PHE A 589 -16.48 -11.31 -21.16
N THR A 590 -17.76 -11.21 -20.79
CA THR A 590 -18.84 -10.94 -21.73
C THR A 590 -18.86 -9.49 -22.22
N LYS A 591 -18.25 -8.59 -21.43
CA LYS A 591 -18.02 -7.19 -21.80
C LYS A 591 -16.52 -6.90 -21.73
N LEU A 592 -15.85 -6.80 -22.86
CA LEU A 592 -14.47 -6.34 -22.94
C LEU A 592 -14.47 -4.89 -23.42
N PRO A 593 -13.51 -4.07 -22.95
CA PRO A 593 -13.28 -2.75 -23.52
C PRO A 593 -12.97 -2.82 -25.02
N ASP A 594 -13.39 -1.82 -25.80
CA ASP A 594 -12.97 -1.69 -27.20
C ASP A 594 -11.43 -1.54 -27.27
N LYS A 595 -10.78 -2.61 -27.69
CA LYS A 595 -9.31 -2.67 -27.80
C LYS A 595 -8.75 -1.55 -28.68
N ALA A 596 -9.39 -1.23 -29.81
CA ALA A 596 -8.89 -0.20 -30.72
C ALA A 596 -8.94 1.18 -30.07
N HIS A 597 -10.02 1.48 -29.35
CA HIS A 597 -10.18 2.73 -28.60
C HIS A 597 -9.12 2.86 -27.51
N VAL A 598 -8.93 1.82 -26.68
CA VAL A 598 -7.93 1.81 -25.60
C VAL A 598 -6.50 1.98 -26.16
N LEU A 599 -6.13 1.24 -27.20
CA LEU A 599 -4.80 1.38 -27.80
C LEU A 599 -4.57 2.76 -28.45
N SER A 600 -5.63 3.38 -29.01
CA SER A 600 -5.55 4.76 -29.53
C SER A 600 -5.30 5.76 -28.39
N PHE A 601 -5.98 5.62 -27.27
CA PHE A 601 -5.72 6.48 -26.09
C PHE A 601 -4.29 6.33 -25.59
N ILE A 602 -3.81 5.09 -25.40
CA ILE A 602 -2.42 4.83 -25.01
C ILE A 602 -1.42 5.47 -25.99
N LYS A 603 -1.70 5.41 -27.28
CA LYS A 603 -0.85 6.06 -28.31
C LYS A 603 -0.72 7.56 -28.09
N HIS A 604 -1.83 8.26 -27.80
CA HIS A 604 -1.80 9.69 -27.53
C HIS A 604 -1.00 10.02 -26.26
N LEU A 605 -1.19 9.26 -25.19
CA LEU A 605 -0.44 9.45 -23.94
C LEU A 605 1.06 9.18 -24.14
N THR A 606 1.41 8.11 -24.87
CA THR A 606 2.81 7.77 -25.19
C THR A 606 3.47 8.85 -26.03
N ALA A 607 2.78 9.39 -27.04
CA ALA A 607 3.30 10.48 -27.87
C ALA A 607 3.55 11.73 -27.03
N PHE A 608 2.57 12.13 -26.22
CA PHE A 608 2.71 13.28 -25.30
C PHE A 608 3.88 13.10 -24.34
N TYR A 609 4.03 11.92 -23.72
CA TYR A 609 5.14 11.64 -22.82
C TYR A 609 6.49 11.93 -23.49
N ARG A 610 6.70 11.41 -24.71
CA ARG A 610 7.95 11.59 -25.45
C ARG A 610 8.21 13.03 -25.88
N GLU A 611 7.16 13.75 -26.28
CA GLU A 611 7.28 15.10 -26.81
C GLU A 611 7.49 16.15 -25.70
N SER A 612 6.80 15.99 -24.56
CA SER A 612 6.78 17.04 -23.52
C SER A 612 6.59 16.56 -22.11
N GLY A 613 5.99 15.36 -21.89
CA GLY A 613 5.63 14.84 -20.58
C GLY A 613 6.80 14.32 -19.76
N LYS A 614 7.82 13.73 -20.42
CA LYS A 614 8.91 12.98 -19.77
C LYS A 614 9.62 13.77 -18.67
N LYS A 615 9.89 15.05 -18.88
CA LYS A 615 10.61 15.86 -17.87
C LYS A 615 9.85 16.09 -16.58
N PHE A 616 8.53 15.93 -16.60
CA PHE A 616 7.65 16.03 -15.44
C PHE A 616 7.35 14.67 -14.83
N LEU A 617 6.93 13.70 -15.67
CA LEU A 617 6.45 12.39 -15.24
C LEU A 617 7.58 11.36 -14.99
N ASN A 618 8.83 11.68 -15.33
CA ASN A 618 9.98 10.85 -15.01
C ASN A 618 11.00 11.62 -14.17
N GLY A 619 10.88 11.46 -12.86
CA GLY A 619 11.76 12.12 -11.88
C GLY A 619 11.47 13.60 -11.65
N GLY A 620 10.33 14.13 -12.12
CA GLY A 620 9.78 15.39 -11.65
C GLY A 620 9.11 15.23 -10.29
N ARG A 621 8.83 16.36 -9.65
CA ARG A 621 8.18 16.41 -8.33
C ARG A 621 6.71 16.80 -8.50
N MET A 622 5.79 15.98 -8.02
CA MET A 622 4.39 16.39 -7.92
C MET A 622 4.28 17.51 -6.87
N ILE A 623 3.64 18.61 -7.23
CA ILE A 623 3.52 19.80 -6.37
C ILE A 623 2.06 20.05 -5.97
N ARG A 624 1.88 20.67 -4.80
CA ARG A 624 0.57 21.20 -4.40
C ARG A 624 0.17 22.35 -5.32
N PHE A 625 -1.03 22.24 -5.86
CA PHE A 625 -1.61 23.29 -6.70
C PHE A 625 -3.14 23.26 -6.62
N THR A 626 -3.73 24.34 -6.17
CA THR A 626 -5.17 24.46 -5.90
C THR A 626 -5.93 25.28 -6.96
N GLY A 627 -5.25 25.82 -7.95
CA GLY A 627 -5.82 26.67 -9.00
C GLY A 627 -6.46 25.92 -10.16
N ILE A 628 -6.98 24.69 -9.95
CA ILE A 628 -7.59 23.86 -11.00
C ILE A 628 -9.08 23.72 -10.76
N ARG A 629 -9.88 23.92 -11.82
CA ARG A 629 -11.33 23.63 -11.85
C ARG A 629 -11.69 22.94 -13.16
N HIS A 630 -12.54 21.92 -13.08
CA HIS A 630 -13.08 21.17 -14.22
C HIS A 630 -14.46 20.63 -13.87
N GLY A 631 -15.17 20.08 -14.86
CA GLY A 631 -16.43 19.39 -14.67
C GLY A 631 -16.27 18.02 -13.99
N ASN A 632 -17.39 17.38 -13.72
CA ASN A 632 -17.44 16.01 -13.21
C ASN A 632 -18.09 15.09 -14.25
N THR A 633 -17.69 13.84 -14.22
CA THR A 633 -18.30 12.72 -14.91
C THR A 633 -18.81 11.69 -13.91
N THR A 634 -19.63 10.76 -14.35
CA THR A 634 -20.13 9.69 -13.51
C THR A 634 -19.60 8.36 -14.01
N LEU A 635 -18.91 7.63 -13.13
CA LEU A 635 -18.50 6.25 -13.37
C LEU A 635 -19.34 5.33 -12.48
N ARG A 636 -19.75 4.19 -13.02
CA ARG A 636 -20.56 3.21 -12.30
C ARG A 636 -19.68 2.18 -11.63
N SER A 637 -20.00 1.87 -10.39
CA SER A 637 -19.41 0.77 -9.65
C SER A 637 -20.25 -0.50 -9.80
N ARG A 638 -19.57 -1.65 -9.88
CA ARG A 638 -20.23 -2.98 -9.88
C ARG A 638 -20.78 -3.38 -8.52
N TYR A 639 -20.14 -2.88 -7.47
CA TYR A 639 -20.38 -3.33 -6.09
C TYR A 639 -21.13 -2.29 -5.25
N ILE A 640 -21.14 -1.04 -5.71
CA ILE A 640 -21.76 0.07 -5.02
C ILE A 640 -22.86 0.63 -5.92
N THR A 641 -24.09 0.59 -5.46
CA THR A 641 -25.26 1.06 -6.22
C THR A 641 -25.31 2.57 -6.37
N LYS A 642 -24.48 3.32 -5.63
CA LYS A 642 -24.38 4.77 -5.69
C LYS A 642 -23.57 5.21 -6.90
N GLU A 643 -24.11 6.08 -7.73
CA GLU A 643 -23.35 6.78 -8.75
C GLU A 643 -22.39 7.77 -8.07
N ASN A 644 -21.10 7.67 -8.37
CA ASN A 644 -20.10 8.58 -7.84
C ASN A 644 -19.72 9.61 -8.91
N ALA A 645 -19.63 10.87 -8.50
CA ALA A 645 -19.09 11.93 -9.32
C ALA A 645 -17.56 11.86 -9.29
N PHE A 646 -16.96 11.70 -10.45
CA PHE A 646 -15.51 11.72 -10.65
C PHE A 646 -15.08 12.98 -11.39
N PRO A 647 -13.87 13.48 -11.24
CA PRO A 647 -13.32 14.49 -12.10
C PRO A 647 -13.47 14.11 -13.58
N GLU A 648 -14.05 14.98 -14.40
CA GLU A 648 -14.15 14.74 -15.85
C GLU A 648 -12.76 14.69 -16.51
N LEU A 649 -11.85 15.52 -16.01
CA LEU A 649 -10.44 15.55 -16.40
C LEU A 649 -9.57 15.14 -15.19
N ILE A 650 -8.60 14.30 -15.46
CA ILE A 650 -7.62 13.94 -14.44
C ILE A 650 -6.45 14.91 -14.56
N SER A 651 -6.12 15.60 -13.47
CA SER A 651 -5.10 16.64 -13.50
C SER A 651 -4.16 16.58 -12.29
N THR A 652 -2.88 16.75 -12.58
CA THR A 652 -1.81 16.79 -11.58
C THR A 652 -0.85 17.93 -11.92
N ALA A 653 -0.25 18.53 -10.90
CA ALA A 653 0.73 19.58 -11.08
C ALA A 653 2.13 19.09 -10.74
N TRP A 654 3.10 19.47 -11.56
CA TRP A 654 4.46 18.97 -11.49
C TRP A 654 5.48 20.10 -11.62
N GLU A 655 6.61 19.89 -10.97
CA GLU A 655 7.82 20.67 -11.13
C GLU A 655 8.93 19.81 -11.72
N ALA A 656 9.46 20.20 -12.85
CA ALA A 656 10.58 19.54 -13.50
C ALA A 656 11.91 19.93 -12.83
N LYS A 657 12.98 19.19 -13.08
CA LYS A 657 14.31 19.46 -12.49
C LYS A 657 14.86 20.87 -12.81
N ASP A 658 14.48 21.42 -13.95
CA ASP A 658 14.87 22.77 -14.36
C ASP A 658 14.05 23.89 -13.71
N GLY A 659 13.11 23.53 -12.82
CA GLY A 659 12.21 24.45 -12.13
C GLY A 659 10.97 24.83 -12.92
N GLU A 660 10.78 24.32 -14.15
CA GLU A 660 9.55 24.56 -14.91
C GLU A 660 8.38 23.85 -14.23
N LYS A 661 7.24 24.55 -14.10
CA LYS A 661 6.02 24.03 -13.49
C LYS A 661 4.91 23.93 -14.51
N ALA A 662 4.15 22.83 -14.44
CA ALA A 662 3.03 22.61 -15.34
C ALA A 662 1.94 21.76 -14.70
N VAL A 663 0.70 22.00 -15.13
CA VAL A 663 -0.43 21.07 -14.95
C VAL A 663 -0.47 20.15 -16.16
N ILE A 664 -0.53 18.86 -15.89
CA ILE A 664 -0.83 17.82 -16.89
C ILE A 664 -2.29 17.44 -16.73
N ALA A 665 -3.10 17.73 -17.74
CA ALA A 665 -4.54 17.43 -17.77
C ALA A 665 -4.82 16.34 -18.80
N VAL A 666 -5.36 15.22 -18.36
CA VAL A 666 -5.71 14.05 -19.18
C VAL A 666 -7.23 13.98 -19.35
N ASN A 667 -7.67 13.86 -20.58
CA ASN A 667 -9.06 13.65 -20.94
C ASN A 667 -9.27 12.22 -21.43
N PRO A 668 -9.84 11.32 -20.62
CA PRO A 668 -10.16 9.96 -21.05
C PRO A 668 -11.46 9.90 -21.87
N GLY A 669 -12.24 10.98 -21.88
CA GLY A 669 -13.56 11.05 -22.51
C GLY A 669 -13.51 11.15 -24.04
N LYS A 670 -14.64 10.83 -24.67
CA LYS A 670 -14.82 10.84 -26.15
C LYS A 670 -15.09 12.22 -26.74
N ASN A 671 -15.22 13.26 -25.90
CA ASN A 671 -15.47 14.65 -26.31
C ASN A 671 -14.40 15.56 -25.71
N ASP A 672 -14.16 16.69 -26.36
CA ASP A 672 -13.31 17.75 -25.80
C ASP A 672 -13.88 18.24 -24.47
N ALA A 673 -13.04 18.44 -23.48
CA ALA A 673 -13.43 18.92 -22.16
C ALA A 673 -12.68 20.23 -21.79
N GLN A 674 -13.26 20.98 -20.85
CA GLN A 674 -12.70 22.26 -20.41
C GLN A 674 -12.06 22.15 -19.04
N ILE A 675 -10.88 22.72 -18.89
CA ILE A 675 -10.19 22.90 -17.60
C ILE A 675 -9.90 24.39 -17.42
N GLU A 676 -10.06 24.88 -16.22
CA GLU A 676 -9.65 26.24 -15.81
C GLU A 676 -8.44 26.13 -14.90
N VAL A 677 -7.37 26.83 -15.27
CA VAL A 677 -6.12 26.86 -14.49
C VAL A 677 -5.78 28.33 -14.25
N ASN A 678 -5.73 28.76 -12.98
CA ASN A 678 -5.55 30.14 -12.58
C ASN A 678 -6.52 31.12 -13.33
N ASP A 679 -7.81 30.77 -13.34
CA ASP A 679 -8.91 31.51 -13.98
C ASP A 679 -8.81 31.62 -15.53
N VAL A 680 -7.89 30.88 -16.16
CA VAL A 680 -7.76 30.77 -17.61
C VAL A 680 -8.30 29.43 -18.09
N LYS A 681 -9.19 29.46 -19.09
CA LYS A 681 -9.80 28.26 -19.65
C LYS A 681 -8.97 27.68 -20.77
N TYR A 682 -8.85 26.36 -20.74
CA TYR A 682 -8.16 25.57 -21.75
C TYR A 682 -9.04 24.39 -22.19
N THR A 683 -8.97 24.03 -23.47
CA THR A 683 -9.61 22.84 -24.00
C THR A 683 -8.63 21.68 -23.97
N VAL A 684 -9.02 20.55 -23.38
CA VAL A 684 -8.28 19.27 -23.44
C VAL A 684 -8.96 18.38 -24.48
N PRO A 685 -8.26 17.98 -25.55
CA PRO A 685 -8.89 17.21 -26.62
C PRO A 685 -9.40 15.85 -26.14
N ALA A 686 -10.41 15.32 -26.78
CA ALA A 686 -10.96 13.98 -26.54
C ALA A 686 -9.85 12.94 -26.60
N ILE A 687 -9.91 11.91 -25.73
CA ILE A 687 -8.91 10.83 -25.60
C ILE A 687 -7.45 11.36 -25.69
N GLY A 688 -7.20 12.48 -25.01
CA GLY A 688 -5.95 13.23 -25.16
C GLY A 688 -5.42 13.80 -23.86
N VAL A 689 -4.36 14.57 -24.00
CA VAL A 689 -3.65 15.19 -22.87
C VAL A 689 -3.17 16.58 -23.25
N ARG A 690 -3.12 17.47 -22.26
CA ARG A 690 -2.62 18.82 -22.41
C ARG A 690 -1.66 19.19 -21.29
N LEU A 691 -0.55 19.81 -21.65
CA LEU A 691 0.37 20.46 -20.72
C LEU A 691 0.03 21.96 -20.66
N ILE A 692 -0.16 22.46 -19.44
CA ILE A 692 -0.46 23.87 -19.15
C ILE A 692 0.62 24.40 -18.21
N LYS A 693 1.44 25.33 -18.67
CA LYS A 693 2.48 25.97 -17.85
C LYS A 693 1.86 26.88 -16.78
N ILE A 694 2.39 26.84 -15.55
CA ILE A 694 1.92 27.62 -14.41
C ILE A 694 3.05 28.39 -13.74
#